data_02b29a3e46d60aa2153257d23c803e37
#
_entry.id   02b29a3e46d60aa2153257d23c803e37
#
_cell.length_a   1.000
_cell.length_b   1.000
_cell.length_c   1.000
_cell.angle_alpha   90.00
_cell.angle_beta   90.00
_cell.angle_gamma   90.00
#
_symmetry.space_group_name_H-M   'P 1'
#
loop_
_entity.id
_entity.type
_entity.pdbx_description
1 polymer ?
#
loop_
_entity_poly.entity_id
_entity_poly.type
_entity_poly.pdbx_seq_one_letter_code
_entity_poly.pdbx_strand_id
1 'polypeptide(L)'
;MSTRFDQSTTTTCGYCGVGCRLEAHRVDGSVRSISPAMDGPANKGHTCVKGRFAHQFARSRDRLTAPLVRENDGFRLASWDEAIGRITEAFNKIKAEHGPDAIAGLASSRGTNEDCYAMQRLMRAAVGTHNIDNCSRVCHSPTSFAMRSSLGLSGATGSFDDFEAADVALLVGVNPTQGHPVVGARIKQAAINGLKLITADPRRIELSDYGELHLPMRPGTNAALLNGLAHVVIRDGMVDSAFVDARTEGFDATAELVEAYTPDAVEGITGIPAADIERAAHLYGEAENACISWGLGVTEHLYGSEVVQLICNLALMTGNIARPGAALLPLRGQNNVQGSSDHAALPDTWTDYRPVTDDAVTSSFEERWGVKLKRERGMTIPEMFDAAVEGSLKAMYIFGEDVAQTDPDTAHVEKALDSLDFLVCQDIFDTETSKHADVILPASSFLEKTGTFTNAERRLQMVTPAADPPGSAKTDLEIICMVSKALGHDMGYESSADVMDEVAEMTPRYAGISHDRIGRTGLQWPVAKDGTDTPILYTERFEREGGLARFAALPYKPPGDAADDEFPLILVTGRRLEHYNAGTMTRRTENLSLLPSDTLEVNPVDAERIGVKAGEEVTVRSRVGEIRLPADVTERIEPGHVFTAFHFPEVRTNLLVGQSADVNTSCPEYKVVAVSVESVRSPGERPQPAELVTA
;
A
#
# COMPACT_ATOMS: atom_id res chain seq x y z
N MET A 1 29.38 11.00 26.79
CA MET A 1 30.49 10.74 25.83
C MET A 1 29.94 10.95 24.44
N SER A 2 30.50 11.89 23.67
CA SER A 2 30.13 12.10 22.26
C SER A 2 30.66 10.89 21.48
N THR A 3 29.77 10.02 21.01
CA THR A 3 30.14 8.91 20.09
C THR A 3 30.62 9.56 18.79
N ARG A 4 31.87 9.43 18.46
CA ARG A 4 32.42 9.94 17.20
C ARG A 4 32.08 8.90 16.13
N PHE A 5 31.23 9.26 15.16
CA PHE A 5 30.91 8.42 14.02
C PHE A 5 32.07 8.44 13.02
N ASP A 6 32.38 7.26 12.46
CA ASP A 6 33.46 7.14 11.47
C ASP A 6 32.99 7.64 10.10
N GLN A 7 31.71 7.40 9.78
CA GLN A 7 31.09 7.75 8.50
C GLN A 7 29.57 7.90 8.67
N SER A 8 28.98 8.77 7.87
CA SER A 8 27.52 8.87 7.70
C SER A 8 27.15 8.70 6.24
N THR A 9 26.09 7.95 5.98
CA THR A 9 25.55 7.72 4.64
C THR A 9 24.11 8.18 4.59
N THR A 10 23.77 9.02 3.59
CA THR A 10 22.39 9.43 3.36
C THR A 10 21.68 8.40 2.48
N THR A 11 20.51 7.91 2.93
CA THR A 11 19.69 6.95 2.20
C THR A 11 18.20 7.30 2.33
N THR A 12 17.34 6.54 1.67
CA THR A 12 15.88 6.70 1.75
C THR A 12 15.28 5.60 2.60
N CYS A 13 14.33 5.95 3.47
CA CYS A 13 13.66 5.03 4.39
C CYS A 13 12.85 3.97 3.63
N GLY A 14 13.03 2.70 3.98
CA GLY A 14 12.34 1.56 3.36
C GLY A 14 11.06 1.13 4.09
N TYR A 15 10.34 2.00 4.82
CA TYR A 15 9.10 1.63 5.50
C TYR A 15 7.84 2.08 4.75
N CYS A 16 7.53 3.36 4.72
CA CYS A 16 6.28 3.86 4.15
C CYS A 16 6.50 4.83 2.99
N GLY A 17 5.42 5.11 2.27
CA GLY A 17 5.40 5.97 1.08
C GLY A 17 5.76 7.45 1.28
N VAL A 18 6.17 7.86 2.49
CA VAL A 18 6.68 9.23 2.70
C VAL A 18 8.02 9.44 2.00
N GLY A 19 8.90 8.42 1.96
CA GLY A 19 10.23 8.59 1.38
C GLY A 19 11.15 9.48 2.22
N CYS A 20 11.16 9.31 3.56
CA CYS A 20 12.03 10.08 4.44
C CYS A 20 13.50 9.88 4.11
N ARG A 21 14.26 10.98 3.91
CA ARG A 21 15.70 10.93 3.82
C ARG A 21 16.30 10.75 5.20
N LEU A 22 17.19 9.77 5.34
CA LEU A 22 17.81 9.34 6.59
C LEU A 22 19.33 9.44 6.49
N GLU A 23 19.98 9.74 7.60
CA GLU A 23 21.43 9.63 7.76
C GLU A 23 21.72 8.43 8.66
N ALA A 24 22.34 7.41 8.08
CA ALA A 24 22.80 6.23 8.78
C ALA A 24 24.25 6.42 9.26
N HIS A 25 24.45 6.39 10.58
CA HIS A 25 25.74 6.66 11.21
C HIS A 25 26.45 5.35 11.57
N ARG A 26 27.69 5.20 11.09
CA ARG A 26 28.51 4.00 11.28
C ARG A 26 29.56 4.22 12.37
N VAL A 27 29.82 3.14 13.11
CA VAL A 27 30.97 2.95 14.02
C VAL A 27 31.51 1.55 13.79
N ASP A 28 32.79 1.42 13.55
CA ASP A 28 33.45 0.14 13.26
C ASP A 28 32.74 -0.67 12.16
N GLY A 29 32.36 0.00 11.05
CA GLY A 29 31.74 -0.60 9.90
C GLY A 29 30.24 -0.97 10.07
N SER A 30 29.64 -0.80 11.24
CA SER A 30 28.25 -1.14 11.54
C SER A 30 27.39 0.11 11.73
N VAL A 31 26.17 0.12 11.19
CA VAL A 31 25.18 1.19 11.45
C VAL A 31 24.76 1.13 12.91
N ARG A 32 25.01 2.19 13.67
CA ARG A 32 24.75 2.27 15.12
C ARG A 32 23.55 3.15 15.46
N SER A 33 23.25 4.13 14.64
CA SER A 33 22.08 4.99 14.81
C SER A 33 21.63 5.58 13.47
N ILE A 34 20.41 6.06 13.44
CA ILE A 34 19.82 6.76 12.30
C ILE A 34 19.26 8.10 12.78
N SER A 35 19.53 9.17 12.02
CA SER A 35 18.90 10.47 12.19
C SER A 35 18.19 10.90 10.90
N PRO A 36 17.24 11.83 10.94
CA PRO A 36 16.69 12.41 9.72
C PRO A 36 17.73 13.26 9.01
N ALA A 37 17.74 13.23 7.67
CA ALA A 37 18.47 14.22 6.88
C ALA A 37 17.68 15.54 6.92
N MET A 38 18.34 16.64 7.25
CA MET A 38 17.70 17.95 7.43
C MET A 38 17.19 18.56 6.12
N ASP A 39 17.80 18.18 5.00
CA ASP A 39 17.49 18.63 3.64
C ASP A 39 16.54 17.69 2.87
N GLY A 40 15.94 16.71 3.54
CA GLY A 40 15.01 15.78 2.90
C GLY A 40 13.72 16.47 2.45
N PRO A 41 13.36 16.46 1.15
CA PRO A 41 12.23 17.24 0.64
C PRO A 41 10.88 16.78 1.20
N ALA A 42 10.66 15.45 1.31
CA ALA A 42 9.43 14.90 1.84
C ALA A 42 9.32 15.01 3.37
N ASN A 43 10.43 14.84 4.07
CA ASN A 43 10.42 14.73 5.54
C ASN A 43 10.91 15.97 6.29
N LYS A 44 11.52 16.97 5.61
CA LYS A 44 11.93 18.27 6.19
C LYS A 44 12.61 18.14 7.57
N GLY A 45 13.58 17.21 7.69
CA GLY A 45 14.31 16.99 8.92
C GLY A 45 13.60 16.16 10.00
N HIS A 46 12.50 15.48 9.65
CA HIS A 46 11.77 14.62 10.58
C HIS A 46 11.97 13.13 10.27
N THR A 47 11.80 12.28 11.28
CA THR A 47 11.67 10.82 11.14
C THR A 47 10.77 10.26 12.23
N CYS A 48 10.07 9.17 11.91
CA CYS A 48 9.24 8.46 12.90
C CYS A 48 10.05 7.39 13.64
N VAL A 49 9.43 6.79 14.64
CA VAL A 49 10.00 5.73 15.47
C VAL A 49 10.51 4.54 14.63
N LYS A 50 9.81 4.14 13.55
CA LYS A 50 10.22 3.04 12.66
C LYS A 50 11.55 3.35 11.95
N GLY A 51 11.65 4.50 11.30
CA GLY A 51 12.88 4.94 10.63
C GLY A 51 14.04 5.12 11.60
N ARG A 52 13.76 5.63 12.81
CA ARG A 52 14.75 5.86 13.85
C ARG A 52 15.44 4.57 14.31
N PHE A 53 14.69 3.48 14.45
CA PHE A 53 15.21 2.20 14.93
C PHE A 53 15.52 1.18 13.82
N ALA A 54 15.41 1.56 12.53
CA ALA A 54 15.60 0.64 11.41
C ALA A 54 16.98 -0.08 11.42
N HIS A 55 18.05 0.56 11.94
CA HIS A 55 19.36 -0.06 12.05
C HIS A 55 19.38 -1.32 12.91
N GLN A 56 18.39 -1.53 13.77
CA GLN A 56 18.32 -2.69 14.66
C GLN A 56 17.92 -3.94 13.91
N PHE A 57 16.88 -3.89 13.05
CA PHE A 57 16.50 -5.08 12.28
C PHE A 57 17.59 -5.53 11.31
N ALA A 58 18.33 -4.59 10.70
CA ALA A 58 19.41 -4.90 9.78
C ALA A 58 20.53 -5.72 10.45
N ARG A 59 20.64 -5.62 11.77
CA ARG A 59 21.63 -6.32 12.62
C ARG A 59 21.03 -7.47 13.44
N SER A 60 19.77 -7.81 13.20
CA SER A 60 19.13 -8.93 13.91
C SER A 60 19.85 -10.24 13.63
N ARG A 61 19.93 -11.10 14.66
CA ARG A 61 20.67 -12.36 14.56
C ARG A 61 19.96 -13.42 13.72
N ASP A 62 18.67 -13.24 13.48
CA ASP A 62 17.82 -14.12 12.68
C ASP A 62 17.73 -13.69 11.21
N ARG A 63 18.57 -12.72 10.77
CA ARG A 63 18.74 -12.41 9.35
C ARG A 63 19.18 -13.66 8.58
N LEU A 64 18.55 -13.88 7.42
CA LEU A 64 19.01 -14.89 6.48
C LEU A 64 20.41 -14.51 5.95
N THR A 65 21.34 -15.46 6.01
CA THR A 65 22.77 -15.22 5.69
C THR A 65 23.31 -16.12 4.59
N ALA A 66 22.59 -17.16 4.21
CA ALA A 66 22.95 -18.09 3.15
C ALA A 66 21.66 -18.72 2.58
N PRO A 67 21.65 -19.22 1.32
CA PRO A 67 20.51 -19.93 0.76
C PRO A 67 20.12 -21.14 1.61
N LEU A 68 18.82 -21.38 1.70
CA LEU A 68 18.23 -22.53 2.35
C LEU A 68 17.47 -23.37 1.31
N VAL A 69 17.57 -24.69 1.41
CA VAL A 69 16.81 -25.62 0.57
C VAL A 69 16.06 -26.60 1.46
N ARG A 70 14.82 -26.89 1.07
CA ARG A 70 13.99 -27.87 1.79
C ARG A 70 14.56 -29.28 1.65
N GLU A 71 14.63 -29.99 2.78
CA GLU A 71 15.01 -31.38 2.84
C GLU A 71 14.20 -32.08 3.94
N ASN A 72 13.40 -33.07 3.57
CA ASN A 72 12.41 -33.68 4.45
C ASN A 72 11.48 -32.62 5.08
N ASP A 73 11.35 -32.58 6.40
CA ASP A 73 10.44 -31.66 7.11
C ASP A 73 11.11 -30.33 7.53
N GLY A 74 12.30 -30.00 6.99
CA GLY A 74 13.03 -28.81 7.40
C GLY A 74 13.88 -28.18 6.31
N PHE A 75 14.68 -27.20 6.71
CA PHE A 75 15.62 -26.52 5.82
C PHE A 75 17.06 -26.81 6.20
N ARG A 76 17.94 -26.91 5.21
CA ARG A 76 19.38 -26.88 5.39
C ARG A 76 20.05 -25.76 4.60
N LEU A 77 21.22 -25.38 5.05
CA LEU A 77 22.07 -24.45 4.30
C LEU A 77 22.52 -25.08 2.96
N ALA A 78 22.51 -24.25 1.92
CA ALA A 78 22.96 -24.61 0.58
C ALA A 78 23.92 -23.54 0.02
N SER A 79 24.68 -23.94 -1.02
CA SER A 79 25.40 -22.96 -1.83
C SER A 79 24.45 -22.21 -2.77
N TRP A 80 24.89 -21.06 -3.27
CA TRP A 80 24.17 -20.34 -4.32
C TRP A 80 23.98 -21.19 -5.59
N ASP A 81 25.01 -21.91 -6.01
CA ASP A 81 24.95 -22.79 -7.20
C ASP A 81 23.90 -23.90 -7.01
N GLU A 82 23.81 -24.50 -5.83
CA GLU A 82 22.80 -25.51 -5.54
C GLU A 82 21.39 -24.91 -5.56
N ALA A 83 21.18 -23.79 -4.87
CA ALA A 83 19.88 -23.15 -4.80
C ALA A 83 19.36 -22.70 -6.17
N ILE A 84 20.21 -22.02 -6.95
CA ILE A 84 19.90 -21.61 -8.32
C ILE A 84 19.69 -22.83 -9.24
N GLY A 85 20.48 -23.89 -9.09
CA GLY A 85 20.32 -25.13 -9.83
C GLY A 85 18.95 -25.78 -9.60
N ARG A 86 18.48 -25.86 -8.35
CA ARG A 86 17.13 -26.40 -8.02
C ARG A 86 16.02 -25.56 -8.64
N ILE A 87 16.12 -24.24 -8.56
CA ILE A 87 15.13 -23.33 -9.18
C ILE A 87 15.09 -23.56 -10.68
N THR A 88 16.25 -23.59 -11.33
CA THR A 88 16.36 -23.77 -12.78
C THR A 88 15.80 -25.11 -13.24
N GLU A 89 16.11 -26.20 -12.53
CA GLU A 89 15.61 -27.53 -12.82
C GLU A 89 14.07 -27.59 -12.70
N ALA A 90 13.52 -27.10 -11.59
CA ALA A 90 12.09 -27.11 -11.33
C ALA A 90 11.32 -26.26 -12.35
N PHE A 91 11.77 -25.03 -12.62
CA PHE A 91 11.10 -24.13 -13.55
C PHE A 91 11.17 -24.66 -14.98
N ASN A 92 12.31 -25.20 -15.42
CA ASN A 92 12.41 -25.78 -16.76
C ASN A 92 11.54 -27.03 -16.92
N LYS A 93 11.44 -27.87 -15.90
CA LYS A 93 10.54 -29.03 -15.89
C LYS A 93 9.09 -28.59 -16.00
N ILE A 94 8.65 -27.67 -15.15
CA ILE A 94 7.26 -27.15 -15.16
C ILE A 94 6.93 -26.50 -16.50
N LYS A 95 7.84 -25.67 -17.05
CA LYS A 95 7.67 -25.07 -18.39
C LYS A 95 7.51 -26.11 -19.49
N ALA A 96 8.26 -27.21 -19.42
CA ALA A 96 8.20 -28.26 -20.43
C ALA A 96 6.92 -29.09 -20.34
N GLU A 97 6.41 -29.34 -19.13
CA GLU A 97 5.25 -30.19 -18.87
C GLU A 97 3.91 -29.42 -18.93
N HIS A 98 3.88 -28.16 -18.46
CA HIS A 98 2.66 -27.37 -18.26
C HIS A 98 2.64 -26.02 -18.99
N GLY A 99 3.77 -25.64 -19.59
CA GLY A 99 3.92 -24.32 -20.22
C GLY A 99 4.35 -23.22 -19.23
N PRO A 100 4.76 -22.05 -19.76
CA PRO A 100 5.30 -20.96 -18.94
C PRO A 100 4.25 -20.31 -18.00
N ASP A 101 2.96 -20.35 -18.34
CA ASP A 101 1.90 -19.77 -17.51
C ASP A 101 1.56 -20.59 -16.26
N ALA A 102 2.13 -21.80 -16.13
CA ALA A 102 2.09 -22.57 -14.89
C ALA A 102 3.07 -22.03 -13.82
N ILE A 103 3.77 -20.94 -14.10
CA ILE A 103 4.68 -20.25 -13.18
C ILE A 103 4.24 -18.81 -13.00
N ALA A 104 4.28 -18.31 -11.76
CA ALA A 104 3.98 -16.93 -11.43
C ALA A 104 5.07 -16.30 -10.56
N GLY A 105 5.13 -14.97 -10.56
CA GLY A 105 6.04 -14.20 -9.70
C GLY A 105 5.33 -13.09 -8.94
N LEU A 106 5.73 -12.85 -7.70
CA LEU A 106 5.30 -11.68 -6.92
C LEU A 106 6.49 -10.79 -6.66
N ALA A 107 6.34 -9.50 -6.98
CA ALA A 107 7.36 -8.49 -6.74
C ALA A 107 7.03 -7.65 -5.50
N SER A 108 8.06 -7.27 -4.78
CA SER A 108 7.91 -6.52 -3.54
C SER A 108 7.91 -5.02 -3.74
N SER A 109 6.97 -4.34 -3.10
CA SER A 109 7.08 -2.88 -2.90
C SER A 109 8.15 -2.48 -1.86
N ARG A 110 8.91 -3.43 -1.33
CA ARG A 110 10.11 -3.21 -0.51
C ARG A 110 11.39 -3.18 -1.34
N GLY A 111 11.35 -3.80 -2.52
CA GLY A 111 12.40 -3.72 -3.52
C GLY A 111 12.56 -2.31 -4.08
N THR A 112 13.71 -2.06 -4.70
CA THR A 112 13.93 -0.83 -5.46
C THR A 112 13.12 -0.86 -6.76
N ASN A 113 13.03 0.28 -7.44
CA ASN A 113 12.44 0.35 -8.77
C ASN A 113 13.13 -0.64 -9.72
N GLU A 114 14.43 -0.73 -9.61
CA GLU A 114 15.29 -1.57 -10.43
C GLU A 114 15.09 -3.06 -10.12
N ASP A 115 14.91 -3.42 -8.84
CA ASP A 115 14.59 -4.80 -8.45
C ASP A 115 13.24 -5.24 -9.04
N CYS A 116 12.22 -4.36 -8.98
CA CYS A 116 10.89 -4.62 -9.53
C CYS A 116 10.91 -4.74 -11.06
N TYR A 117 11.68 -3.87 -11.74
CA TYR A 117 11.86 -3.95 -13.18
C TYR A 117 12.59 -5.22 -13.60
N ALA A 118 13.63 -5.61 -12.89
CA ALA A 118 14.35 -6.86 -13.16
C ALA A 118 13.44 -8.08 -12.93
N MET A 119 12.61 -8.08 -11.88
CA MET A 119 11.69 -9.17 -11.59
C MET A 119 10.64 -9.35 -12.70
N GLN A 120 10.05 -8.27 -13.20
CA GLN A 120 9.10 -8.39 -14.30
C GLN A 120 9.81 -8.86 -15.60
N ARG A 121 11.06 -8.45 -15.85
CA ARG A 121 11.87 -8.95 -16.98
C ARG A 121 12.20 -10.43 -16.82
N LEU A 122 12.53 -10.91 -15.62
CA LEU A 122 12.71 -12.34 -15.31
C LEU A 122 11.48 -13.14 -15.73
N MET A 123 10.28 -12.71 -15.27
CA MET A 123 9.05 -13.44 -15.56
C MET A 123 8.69 -13.40 -17.05
N ARG A 124 8.82 -12.25 -17.70
CA ARG A 124 8.41 -12.07 -19.09
C ARG A 124 9.41 -12.63 -20.10
N ALA A 125 10.70 -12.38 -19.89
CA ALA A 125 11.74 -12.76 -20.86
C ALA A 125 12.35 -14.14 -20.59
N ALA A 126 12.66 -14.51 -19.35
CA ALA A 126 13.29 -15.79 -19.01
C ALA A 126 12.25 -16.91 -18.80
N VAL A 127 11.21 -16.66 -18.02
CA VAL A 127 10.13 -17.62 -17.79
C VAL A 127 9.20 -17.67 -19.00
N GLY A 128 8.79 -16.53 -19.53
CA GLY A 128 7.91 -16.42 -20.71
C GLY A 128 6.43 -16.26 -20.36
N THR A 129 6.12 -15.65 -19.21
CA THR A 129 4.76 -15.41 -18.74
C THR A 129 4.55 -13.97 -18.30
N HIS A 130 3.31 -13.48 -18.36
CA HIS A 130 2.90 -12.21 -17.75
C HIS A 130 2.29 -12.38 -16.35
N ASN A 131 2.36 -13.55 -15.76
CA ASN A 131 1.93 -13.82 -14.37
C ASN A 131 2.92 -13.20 -13.40
N ILE A 132 2.90 -11.89 -13.29
CA ILE A 132 3.67 -11.06 -12.36
C ILE A 132 2.76 -9.99 -11.78
N ASP A 133 2.71 -9.89 -10.46
CA ASP A 133 1.94 -8.84 -9.77
C ASP A 133 2.72 -8.37 -8.53
N ASN A 134 2.21 -7.39 -7.81
CA ASN A 134 2.84 -6.87 -6.59
C ASN A 134 1.80 -6.41 -5.57
N CYS A 135 2.23 -6.10 -4.35
CA CYS A 135 1.33 -5.73 -3.27
C CYS A 135 0.45 -4.49 -3.53
N SER A 136 0.65 -3.74 -4.63
CA SER A 136 -0.30 -2.68 -4.99
C SER A 136 -1.68 -3.25 -5.31
N ARG A 137 -1.75 -4.54 -5.69
CA ARG A 137 -3.01 -5.27 -5.94
C ARG A 137 -3.90 -5.22 -4.72
N VAL A 138 -3.38 -5.55 -3.56
CA VAL A 138 -4.11 -5.58 -2.28
C VAL A 138 -4.10 -4.22 -1.55
N CYS A 139 -3.72 -3.12 -2.23
CA CYS A 139 -3.50 -1.82 -1.59
C CYS A 139 -4.13 -0.65 -2.37
N HIS A 140 -3.48 -0.20 -3.45
CA HIS A 140 -3.82 1.00 -4.20
C HIS A 140 -4.08 0.77 -5.70
N SER A 141 -4.32 -0.47 -6.14
CA SER A 141 -4.81 -0.73 -7.51
C SER A 141 -6.11 0.02 -7.83
N PRO A 142 -7.08 0.19 -6.88
CA PRO A 142 -8.24 1.05 -7.08
C PRO A 142 -7.88 2.50 -7.38
N THR A 143 -6.90 3.07 -6.67
CA THR A 143 -6.39 4.42 -6.97
C THR A 143 -5.79 4.50 -8.36
N SER A 144 -4.97 3.51 -8.75
CA SER A 144 -4.32 3.49 -10.07
C SER A 144 -5.33 3.40 -11.20
N PHE A 145 -6.34 2.54 -11.07
CA PHE A 145 -7.43 2.40 -12.03
C PHE A 145 -8.25 3.70 -12.16
N ALA A 146 -8.72 4.23 -11.03
CA ALA A 146 -9.61 5.37 -10.99
C ALA A 146 -8.96 6.66 -11.51
N MET A 147 -7.74 6.97 -11.03
CA MET A 147 -7.04 8.18 -11.47
C MET A 147 -6.66 8.13 -12.95
N ARG A 148 -6.25 6.96 -13.47
CA ARG A 148 -6.04 6.80 -14.92
C ARG A 148 -7.33 7.00 -15.70
N SER A 149 -8.43 6.43 -15.23
CA SER A 149 -9.75 6.54 -15.89
C SER A 149 -10.28 7.97 -15.91
N SER A 150 -10.11 8.72 -14.80
CA SER A 150 -10.63 10.08 -14.67
C SER A 150 -9.66 11.16 -15.17
N LEU A 151 -8.33 10.98 -14.96
CA LEU A 151 -7.33 12.03 -15.16
C LEU A 151 -6.22 11.65 -16.17
N GLY A 152 -5.97 10.35 -16.38
CA GLY A 152 -4.98 9.81 -17.33
C GLY A 152 -3.69 9.27 -16.70
N LEU A 153 -3.33 9.67 -15.48
CA LEU A 153 -2.12 9.18 -14.79
C LEU A 153 -2.46 8.58 -13.42
N SER A 154 -1.60 7.68 -12.95
CA SER A 154 -1.74 6.99 -11.67
C SER A 154 -0.75 7.52 -10.63
N GLY A 155 -1.01 8.65 -10.03
CA GLY A 155 -0.14 9.20 -8.98
C GLY A 155 -0.66 10.50 -8.41
N ALA A 156 -0.12 10.92 -7.27
CA ALA A 156 -0.47 12.19 -6.66
C ALA A 156 -0.38 13.34 -7.67
N THR A 157 -1.32 14.27 -7.66
CA THR A 157 -1.31 15.38 -8.63
C THR A 157 -0.40 16.52 -8.22
N GLY A 158 0.03 16.52 -6.96
CA GLY A 158 0.94 17.49 -6.36
C GLY A 158 1.98 16.81 -5.46
N SER A 159 2.38 17.48 -4.40
CA SER A 159 3.35 17.03 -3.40
C SER A 159 2.83 17.21 -1.98
N PHE A 160 3.58 16.71 -0.98
CA PHE A 160 3.21 16.92 0.43
C PHE A 160 3.26 18.40 0.85
N ASP A 161 3.94 19.25 0.10
CA ASP A 161 3.98 20.69 0.36
C ASP A 161 2.61 21.36 0.13
N ASP A 162 1.73 20.73 -0.67
CA ASP A 162 0.39 21.22 -0.92
C ASP A 162 -0.50 21.23 0.33
N PHE A 163 -0.24 20.37 1.34
CA PHE A 163 -0.93 20.47 2.64
C PHE A 163 -0.59 21.78 3.39
N GLU A 164 0.61 22.34 3.18
CA GLU A 164 1.05 23.59 3.81
C GLU A 164 0.55 24.83 3.03
N ALA A 165 0.20 24.62 1.76
CA ALA A 165 -0.29 25.68 0.86
C ALA A 165 -1.82 25.72 0.72
N ALA A 166 -2.53 24.72 1.20
CA ALA A 166 -3.98 24.62 1.12
C ALA A 166 -4.69 25.40 2.23
N ASP A 167 -5.91 25.89 1.93
CA ASP A 167 -6.83 26.47 2.92
C ASP A 167 -7.61 25.36 3.66
N VAL A 168 -7.94 24.29 2.93
CA VAL A 168 -8.71 23.14 3.42
C VAL A 168 -8.06 21.83 2.98
N ALA A 169 -8.05 20.82 3.85
CA ALA A 169 -7.73 19.44 3.49
C ALA A 169 -8.84 18.49 3.94
N LEU A 170 -9.37 17.70 2.99
CA LEU A 170 -10.30 16.61 3.25
C LEU A 170 -9.54 15.29 3.29
N LEU A 171 -9.53 14.62 4.43
CA LEU A 171 -8.92 13.32 4.65
C LEU A 171 -10.01 12.25 4.69
N VAL A 172 -10.00 11.30 3.74
CA VAL A 172 -11.01 10.25 3.63
C VAL A 172 -10.38 8.87 3.83
N GLY A 173 -10.81 8.15 4.86
CA GLY A 173 -10.34 6.78 5.12
C GLY A 173 -8.81 6.67 5.22
N VAL A 174 -8.16 7.64 5.87
CA VAL A 174 -6.72 7.69 6.02
C VAL A 174 -6.30 8.21 7.39
N ASN A 175 -5.37 7.50 8.04
CA ASN A 175 -4.78 7.91 9.30
C ASN A 175 -3.27 8.19 9.13
N PRO A 176 -2.88 9.39 8.71
CA PRO A 176 -1.48 9.72 8.42
C PRO A 176 -0.58 9.61 9.66
N THR A 177 -1.07 9.92 10.86
CA THR A 177 -0.25 9.85 12.09
C THR A 177 0.21 8.44 12.42
N GLN A 178 -0.50 7.42 11.98
CA GLN A 178 -0.13 6.01 12.12
C GLN A 178 0.54 5.44 10.87
N GLY A 179 -0.07 5.59 9.69
CA GLY A 179 0.42 5.03 8.44
C GLY A 179 1.60 5.78 7.80
N HIS A 180 1.59 7.11 7.91
CA HIS A 180 2.58 8.03 7.30
C HIS A 180 3.02 9.11 8.31
N PRO A 181 3.68 8.75 9.43
CA PRO A 181 3.75 9.62 10.62
C PRO A 181 4.37 10.99 10.37
N VAL A 182 5.33 11.09 9.45
CA VAL A 182 5.96 12.37 9.13
C VAL A 182 5.03 13.29 8.33
N VAL A 183 4.24 12.74 7.39
CA VAL A 183 3.18 13.52 6.72
C VAL A 183 2.10 13.91 7.73
N GLY A 184 1.71 13.00 8.64
CA GLY A 184 0.78 13.31 9.72
C GLY A 184 1.28 14.48 10.61
N ALA A 185 2.58 14.51 10.93
CA ALA A 185 3.17 15.61 11.69
C ALA A 185 3.16 16.94 10.89
N ARG A 186 3.40 16.89 9.57
CA ARG A 186 3.31 18.08 8.70
C ARG A 186 1.87 18.60 8.59
N ILE A 187 0.88 17.71 8.46
CA ILE A 187 -0.55 18.09 8.43
C ILE A 187 -0.96 18.72 9.77
N LYS A 188 -0.53 18.15 10.93
CA LYS A 188 -0.77 18.80 12.24
C LYS A 188 -0.19 20.21 12.29
N GLN A 189 1.05 20.37 11.84
CA GLN A 189 1.70 21.67 11.83
C GLN A 189 0.97 22.64 10.90
N ALA A 190 0.49 22.19 9.75
CA ALA A 190 -0.30 23.01 8.83
C ALA A 190 -1.66 23.40 9.47
N ALA A 191 -2.34 22.47 10.17
CA ALA A 191 -3.57 22.76 10.88
C ALA A 191 -3.37 23.81 12.02
N ILE A 192 -2.30 23.69 12.78
CA ILE A 192 -1.93 24.71 13.80
C ILE A 192 -1.68 26.07 13.14
N ASN A 193 -1.20 26.11 11.92
CA ASN A 193 -0.91 27.33 11.15
C ASN A 193 -2.11 27.83 10.31
N GLY A 194 -3.29 27.19 10.41
CA GLY A 194 -4.53 27.71 9.80
C GLY A 194 -5.17 26.84 8.72
N LEU A 195 -4.57 25.70 8.33
CA LEU A 195 -5.22 24.73 7.46
C LEU A 195 -6.48 24.19 8.16
N LYS A 196 -7.65 24.34 7.53
CA LYS A 196 -8.89 23.73 8.01
C LYS A 196 -8.91 22.26 7.61
N LEU A 197 -9.02 21.38 8.59
CA LEU A 197 -8.94 19.94 8.37
C LEU A 197 -10.30 19.30 8.56
N ILE A 198 -10.75 18.53 7.57
CA ILE A 198 -11.94 17.68 7.61
C ILE A 198 -11.46 16.23 7.61
N THR A 199 -11.84 15.43 8.61
CA THR A 199 -11.52 14.00 8.68
C THR A 199 -12.77 13.17 8.54
N ALA A 200 -12.83 12.31 7.53
CA ALA A 200 -13.91 11.33 7.29
C ALA A 200 -13.36 9.92 7.51
N ASP A 201 -13.59 9.37 8.70
CA ASP A 201 -13.06 8.07 9.15
C ASP A 201 -13.99 7.49 10.23
N PRO A 202 -14.27 6.18 10.24
CA PRO A 202 -15.06 5.54 11.31
C PRO A 202 -14.44 5.69 12.69
N ARG A 203 -13.12 5.88 12.76
CA ARG A 203 -12.39 6.11 14.00
C ARG A 203 -12.09 7.59 14.18
N ARG A 204 -12.18 8.06 15.43
CA ARG A 204 -11.61 9.35 15.81
C ARG A 204 -10.09 9.23 15.78
N ILE A 205 -9.49 9.63 14.66
CA ILE A 205 -8.04 9.63 14.48
C ILE A 205 -7.40 10.85 15.17
N GLU A 206 -6.11 10.80 15.46
CA GLU A 206 -5.40 11.90 16.13
C GLU A 206 -5.56 13.26 15.40
N LEU A 207 -5.61 13.25 14.07
CA LEU A 207 -5.82 14.47 13.29
C LEU A 207 -7.22 15.06 13.44
N SER A 208 -8.21 14.30 13.88
CA SER A 208 -9.55 14.84 14.19
C SER A 208 -9.54 15.84 15.34
N ASP A 209 -8.55 15.74 16.27
CA ASP A 209 -8.41 16.68 17.38
C ASP A 209 -7.77 18.02 16.95
N TYR A 210 -7.19 18.08 15.76
CA TYR A 210 -6.67 19.29 15.12
C TYR A 210 -7.58 19.79 14.00
N GLY A 211 -8.67 19.05 13.73
CA GLY A 211 -9.59 19.31 12.63
C GLY A 211 -10.70 20.28 12.98
N GLU A 212 -11.21 20.93 11.96
CA GLU A 212 -12.43 21.75 12.03
C GLU A 212 -13.69 20.86 12.13
N LEU A 213 -13.64 19.65 11.54
CA LEU A 213 -14.76 18.73 11.47
C LEU A 213 -14.30 17.26 11.40
N HIS A 214 -14.94 16.39 12.18
CA HIS A 214 -14.84 14.95 12.09
C HIS A 214 -16.16 14.35 11.64
N LEU A 215 -16.12 13.51 10.61
CA LEU A 215 -17.27 12.81 10.02
C LEU A 215 -17.12 11.30 10.32
N PRO A 216 -17.71 10.79 11.42
CA PRO A 216 -17.61 9.39 11.84
C PRO A 216 -18.56 8.53 10.99
N MET A 217 -18.21 8.27 9.75
CA MET A 217 -19.06 7.52 8.83
C MET A 217 -19.07 6.03 9.11
N ARG A 218 -20.20 5.37 8.84
CA ARG A 218 -20.26 3.90 8.84
C ARG A 218 -19.30 3.33 7.79
N PRO A 219 -18.54 2.24 8.10
CA PRO A 219 -17.67 1.59 7.12
C PRO A 219 -18.43 1.20 5.84
N GLY A 220 -17.80 1.39 4.67
CA GLY A 220 -18.39 1.08 3.37
C GLY A 220 -19.30 2.16 2.78
N THR A 221 -19.49 3.31 3.43
CA THR A 221 -20.43 4.37 2.97
C THR A 221 -19.74 5.58 2.32
N ASN A 222 -18.48 5.48 1.97
CA ASN A 222 -17.68 6.56 1.36
C ASN A 222 -18.36 7.17 0.12
N ALA A 223 -18.93 6.33 -0.77
CA ALA A 223 -19.56 6.81 -2.00
C ALA A 223 -20.81 7.69 -1.71
N ALA A 224 -21.60 7.31 -0.69
CA ALA A 224 -22.75 8.11 -0.29
C ALA A 224 -22.33 9.49 0.24
N LEU A 225 -21.29 9.53 1.10
CA LEU A 225 -20.74 10.78 1.61
C LEU A 225 -20.24 11.68 0.47
N LEU A 226 -19.41 11.17 -0.44
CA LEU A 226 -18.85 11.96 -1.54
C LEU A 226 -19.94 12.48 -2.50
N ASN A 227 -20.97 11.66 -2.81
CA ASN A 227 -22.11 12.10 -3.60
C ASN A 227 -22.94 13.17 -2.85
N GLY A 228 -23.08 13.06 -1.52
CA GLY A 228 -23.73 14.09 -0.71
C GLY A 228 -22.98 15.43 -0.71
N LEU A 229 -21.64 15.38 -0.58
CA LEU A 229 -20.81 16.59 -0.72
C LEU A 229 -20.97 17.21 -2.11
N ALA A 230 -20.95 16.39 -3.16
CA ALA A 230 -21.15 16.84 -4.54
C ALA A 230 -22.55 17.45 -4.76
N HIS A 231 -23.61 16.85 -4.18
CA HIS A 231 -24.96 17.41 -4.20
C HIS A 231 -24.99 18.84 -3.64
N VAL A 232 -24.43 19.06 -2.45
CA VAL A 232 -24.42 20.39 -1.81
C VAL A 232 -23.59 21.39 -2.62
N VAL A 233 -22.40 20.97 -3.13
CA VAL A 233 -21.55 21.81 -4.00
C VAL A 233 -22.34 22.30 -5.23
N ILE A 234 -23.11 21.43 -5.86
CA ILE A 234 -23.91 21.78 -7.06
C ILE A 234 -25.12 22.64 -6.66
N ARG A 235 -25.90 22.23 -5.66
CA ARG A 235 -27.10 22.92 -5.18
C ARG A 235 -26.81 24.38 -4.81
N ASP A 236 -25.72 24.65 -4.14
CA ASP A 236 -25.37 25.94 -3.58
C ASP A 236 -24.43 26.77 -4.49
N GLY A 237 -24.21 26.30 -5.73
CA GLY A 237 -23.53 27.07 -6.78
C GLY A 237 -21.99 27.20 -6.57
N MET A 238 -21.37 26.25 -5.89
CA MET A 238 -19.92 26.22 -5.62
C MET A 238 -19.10 25.53 -6.74
N VAL A 239 -19.75 25.19 -7.86
CA VAL A 239 -19.08 24.59 -9.03
C VAL A 239 -18.25 25.63 -9.76
N ASP A 240 -16.99 25.35 -10.03
CA ASP A 240 -16.17 26.14 -10.98
C ASP A 240 -16.58 25.81 -12.42
N SER A 241 -17.66 26.45 -12.88
CA SER A 241 -18.21 26.20 -14.22
C SER A 241 -17.22 26.51 -15.34
N ALA A 242 -16.33 27.49 -15.14
CA ALA A 242 -15.33 27.83 -16.15
C ALA A 242 -14.29 26.71 -16.31
N PHE A 243 -13.86 26.10 -15.22
CA PHE A 243 -12.97 24.95 -15.24
C PHE A 243 -13.68 23.71 -15.81
N VAL A 244 -14.89 23.42 -15.34
CA VAL A 244 -15.68 22.26 -15.78
C VAL A 244 -15.90 22.29 -17.28
N ASP A 245 -16.36 23.41 -17.83
CA ASP A 245 -16.65 23.58 -19.27
C ASP A 245 -15.39 23.48 -20.14
N ALA A 246 -14.26 24.01 -19.66
CA ALA A 246 -13.02 24.05 -20.44
C ALA A 246 -12.16 22.79 -20.34
N ARG A 247 -12.24 22.04 -19.24
CA ARG A 247 -11.25 21.03 -18.87
C ARG A 247 -11.82 19.62 -18.66
N THR A 248 -13.16 19.45 -18.72
CA THR A 248 -13.80 18.17 -18.35
C THR A 248 -14.86 17.71 -19.33
N GLU A 249 -15.28 16.44 -19.18
CA GLU A 249 -16.41 15.82 -19.85
C GLU A 249 -17.27 15.02 -18.87
N GLY A 250 -18.57 14.86 -19.13
CA GLY A 250 -19.48 13.97 -18.38
C GLY A 250 -20.06 14.57 -17.11
N PHE A 251 -19.99 15.88 -16.88
CA PHE A 251 -20.51 16.55 -15.68
C PHE A 251 -22.01 16.40 -15.52
N ASP A 252 -22.83 16.57 -16.58
CA ASP A 252 -24.29 16.58 -16.52
C ASP A 252 -24.86 15.28 -15.93
N ALA A 253 -24.31 14.13 -16.33
CA ALA A 253 -24.74 12.83 -15.81
C ALA A 253 -24.43 12.67 -14.31
N THR A 254 -23.32 13.25 -13.85
CA THR A 254 -22.98 13.28 -12.43
C THR A 254 -23.91 14.20 -11.66
N ALA A 255 -24.22 15.39 -12.20
CA ALA A 255 -25.14 16.34 -11.59
C ALA A 255 -26.55 15.73 -11.42
N GLU A 256 -27.08 15.07 -12.45
CA GLU A 256 -28.35 14.35 -12.40
C GLU A 256 -28.36 13.25 -11.33
N LEU A 257 -27.30 12.45 -11.29
CA LEU A 257 -27.21 11.35 -10.32
C LEU A 257 -27.22 11.84 -8.88
N VAL A 258 -26.47 12.90 -8.57
CA VAL A 258 -26.33 13.36 -7.19
C VAL A 258 -27.54 14.13 -6.66
N GLU A 259 -28.55 14.45 -7.48
CA GLU A 259 -29.83 15.06 -7.03
C GLU A 259 -30.50 14.22 -5.92
N ALA A 260 -30.36 12.90 -5.97
CA ALA A 260 -30.92 11.97 -4.97
C ALA A 260 -30.14 11.93 -3.63
N TYR A 261 -28.93 12.50 -3.57
CA TYR A 261 -28.05 12.43 -2.39
C TYR A 261 -28.17 13.69 -1.52
N THR A 262 -29.39 14.03 -1.13
CA THR A 262 -29.61 15.13 -0.18
C THR A 262 -28.93 14.82 1.16
N PRO A 263 -28.50 15.83 1.95
CA PRO A 263 -27.89 15.61 3.26
C PRO A 263 -28.68 14.68 4.18
N ASP A 264 -30.02 14.80 4.22
CA ASP A 264 -30.89 13.91 5.01
C ASP A 264 -30.86 12.44 4.50
N ALA A 265 -30.84 12.24 3.19
CA ALA A 265 -30.74 10.89 2.60
C ALA A 265 -29.36 10.26 2.92
N VAL A 266 -28.30 11.05 2.86
CA VAL A 266 -26.93 10.63 3.14
C VAL A 266 -26.72 10.37 4.63
N GLU A 267 -27.33 11.16 5.53
CA GLU A 267 -27.34 10.86 6.99
C GLU A 267 -27.91 9.48 7.26
N GLY A 268 -29.02 9.11 6.62
CA GLY A 268 -29.63 7.78 6.77
C GLY A 268 -28.66 6.63 6.42
N ILE A 269 -27.80 6.82 5.40
CA ILE A 269 -26.84 5.84 4.93
C ILE A 269 -25.56 5.84 5.80
N THR A 270 -24.97 7.02 6.00
CA THR A 270 -23.65 7.19 6.58
C THR A 270 -23.64 7.25 8.11
N GLY A 271 -24.76 7.68 8.70
CA GLY A 271 -24.87 8.02 10.13
C GLY A 271 -24.29 9.40 10.49
N ILE A 272 -23.74 10.14 9.52
CA ILE A 272 -23.23 11.50 9.73
C ILE A 272 -24.42 12.48 9.72
N PRO A 273 -24.54 13.39 10.70
CA PRO A 273 -25.60 14.38 10.70
C PRO A 273 -25.65 15.24 9.42
N ALA A 274 -26.84 15.48 8.85
CA ALA A 274 -27.01 16.27 7.64
C ALA A 274 -26.32 17.64 7.71
N ALA A 275 -26.39 18.30 8.88
CA ALA A 275 -25.73 19.60 9.10
C ALA A 275 -24.20 19.52 8.97
N ASP A 276 -23.58 18.39 9.37
CA ASP A 276 -22.13 18.19 9.23
C ASP A 276 -21.74 17.91 7.79
N ILE A 277 -22.59 17.20 7.03
CA ILE A 277 -22.41 17.00 5.59
C ILE A 277 -22.45 18.35 4.85
N GLU A 278 -23.44 19.20 5.14
CA GLU A 278 -23.51 20.56 4.59
C GLU A 278 -22.29 21.39 4.96
N ARG A 279 -21.90 21.38 6.23
CA ARG A 279 -20.71 22.11 6.71
C ARG A 279 -19.43 21.65 6.01
N ALA A 280 -19.25 20.34 5.83
CA ALA A 280 -18.10 19.79 5.12
C ALA A 280 -18.05 20.22 3.66
N ALA A 281 -19.20 20.18 2.98
CA ALA A 281 -19.34 20.61 1.59
C ALA A 281 -19.01 22.09 1.40
N HIS A 282 -19.50 22.97 2.30
CA HIS A 282 -19.17 24.40 2.29
C HIS A 282 -17.70 24.67 2.59
N LEU A 283 -17.14 24.01 3.63
CA LEU A 283 -15.70 24.16 3.95
C LEU A 283 -14.82 23.82 2.75
N TYR A 284 -15.14 22.74 2.03
CA TYR A 284 -14.36 22.30 0.87
C TYR A 284 -14.67 23.11 -0.40
N GLY A 285 -15.97 23.33 -0.68
CA GLY A 285 -16.43 23.95 -1.93
C GLY A 285 -16.12 25.44 -2.05
N GLU A 286 -16.06 26.17 -0.92
CA GLU A 286 -15.75 27.60 -0.87
C GLU A 286 -14.25 27.88 -0.75
N ALA A 287 -13.40 26.85 -0.57
CA ALA A 287 -11.97 27.02 -0.44
C ALA A 287 -11.33 27.47 -1.76
N GLU A 288 -10.45 28.46 -1.71
CA GLU A 288 -9.66 28.86 -2.88
C GLU A 288 -8.71 27.74 -3.31
N ASN A 289 -8.06 27.08 -2.32
CA ASN A 289 -7.19 25.93 -2.55
C ASN A 289 -7.53 24.80 -1.58
N ALA A 290 -7.91 23.65 -2.09
CA ALA A 290 -8.21 22.50 -1.26
C ALA A 290 -7.50 21.21 -1.75
N CYS A 291 -7.02 20.43 -0.78
CA CYS A 291 -6.47 19.09 -1.02
C CYS A 291 -7.47 18.01 -0.62
N ILE A 292 -7.48 16.89 -1.36
CA ILE A 292 -8.09 15.67 -0.89
C ILE A 292 -6.99 14.60 -0.75
N SER A 293 -6.98 13.94 0.40
CA SER A 293 -6.07 12.81 0.64
C SER A 293 -6.84 11.60 1.13
N TRP A 294 -6.44 10.43 0.67
CA TRP A 294 -7.06 9.17 1.06
C TRP A 294 -6.04 8.05 1.24
N GLY A 295 -6.49 6.98 1.89
CA GLY A 295 -5.71 5.78 2.09
C GLY A 295 -6.52 4.52 1.88
N LEU A 296 -6.13 3.46 2.58
CA LEU A 296 -6.72 2.13 2.45
C LEU A 296 -8.18 2.06 2.90
N GLY A 297 -8.65 2.97 3.75
CA GLY A 297 -10.07 3.09 4.10
C GLY A 297 -10.97 3.57 2.96
N VAL A 298 -10.39 3.88 1.79
CA VAL A 298 -11.09 4.12 0.52
C VAL A 298 -10.89 2.97 -0.45
N THR A 299 -9.66 2.47 -0.56
CA THR A 299 -9.30 1.53 -1.63
C THR A 299 -9.61 0.08 -1.31
N GLU A 300 -9.56 -0.34 -0.05
CA GLU A 300 -9.79 -1.72 0.38
C GLU A 300 -11.27 -1.99 0.66
N HIS A 301 -12.12 -1.69 -0.33
CA HIS A 301 -13.57 -1.92 -0.36
C HIS A 301 -14.01 -2.53 -1.70
N LEU A 302 -15.16 -3.21 -1.71
CA LEU A 302 -15.78 -3.81 -2.91
C LEU A 302 -15.93 -2.82 -4.07
N TYR A 303 -16.12 -1.53 -3.77
CA TYR A 303 -16.25 -0.44 -4.75
C TYR A 303 -15.18 0.64 -4.58
N GLY A 304 -13.99 0.28 -4.08
CA GLY A 304 -12.92 1.22 -3.77
C GLY A 304 -12.48 2.06 -4.98
N SER A 305 -12.41 1.46 -6.16
CA SER A 305 -12.09 2.16 -7.40
C SER A 305 -13.16 3.19 -7.80
N GLU A 306 -14.45 2.87 -7.60
CA GLU A 306 -15.56 3.82 -7.83
C GLU A 306 -15.47 5.00 -6.85
N VAL A 307 -15.17 4.74 -5.57
CA VAL A 307 -15.00 5.80 -4.55
C VAL A 307 -13.86 6.76 -4.92
N VAL A 308 -12.72 6.26 -5.42
CA VAL A 308 -11.63 7.15 -5.87
C VAL A 308 -12.04 7.99 -7.08
N GLN A 309 -12.88 7.47 -7.99
CA GLN A 309 -13.42 8.29 -9.08
C GLN A 309 -14.34 9.40 -8.55
N LEU A 310 -15.14 9.15 -7.50
CA LEU A 310 -15.95 10.18 -6.83
C LEU A 310 -15.09 11.24 -6.12
N ILE A 311 -13.93 10.87 -5.57
CA ILE A 311 -12.92 11.83 -5.07
C ILE A 311 -12.43 12.72 -6.22
N CYS A 312 -12.11 12.13 -7.39
CA CYS A 312 -11.73 12.90 -8.56
C CYS A 312 -12.86 13.86 -9.00
N ASN A 313 -14.13 13.41 -9.01
CA ASN A 313 -15.28 14.25 -9.33
C ASN A 313 -15.34 15.50 -8.44
N LEU A 314 -15.19 15.32 -7.11
CA LEU A 314 -15.27 16.44 -6.17
C LEU A 314 -14.17 17.49 -6.42
N ALA A 315 -12.95 17.05 -6.71
CA ALA A 315 -11.85 17.95 -7.05
C ALA A 315 -12.07 18.66 -8.41
N LEU A 316 -12.60 17.94 -9.40
CA LEU A 316 -12.87 18.49 -10.73
C LEU A 316 -13.99 19.52 -10.72
N MET A 317 -15.11 19.27 -9.99
CA MET A 317 -16.24 20.20 -9.99
C MET A 317 -15.92 21.54 -9.29
N THR A 318 -14.98 21.54 -8.33
CA THR A 318 -14.54 22.75 -7.62
C THR A 318 -13.26 23.36 -8.20
N GLY A 319 -12.71 22.76 -9.29
CA GLY A 319 -11.43 23.17 -9.86
C GLY A 319 -10.22 23.02 -8.90
N ASN A 320 -10.35 22.26 -7.80
CA ASN A 320 -9.28 22.05 -6.81
C ASN A 320 -8.25 21.00 -7.26
N ILE A 321 -7.58 21.30 -8.37
CA ILE A 321 -6.55 20.45 -8.99
C ILE A 321 -5.61 21.32 -9.84
N ALA A 322 -4.41 20.81 -10.10
CA ALA A 322 -3.46 21.37 -11.07
C ALA A 322 -2.86 22.75 -10.71
N ARG A 323 -2.85 23.13 -9.45
CA ARG A 323 -2.18 24.34 -8.92
C ARG A 323 -1.69 24.11 -7.49
N PRO A 324 -0.76 24.94 -6.97
CA PRO A 324 -0.28 24.82 -5.59
C PRO A 324 -1.43 24.87 -4.58
N GLY A 325 -1.41 24.00 -3.58
CA GLY A 325 -2.44 23.89 -2.54
C GLY A 325 -3.74 23.23 -3.00
N ALA A 326 -3.87 22.86 -4.28
CA ALA A 326 -5.03 22.17 -4.83
C ALA A 326 -4.61 20.84 -5.46
N ALA A 327 -4.67 19.76 -4.68
CA ALA A 327 -4.09 18.49 -5.07
C ALA A 327 -4.89 17.28 -4.60
N LEU A 328 -4.80 16.20 -5.36
CA LEU A 328 -5.21 14.85 -5.01
C LEU A 328 -3.98 14.08 -4.53
N LEU A 329 -3.98 13.68 -3.27
CA LEU A 329 -2.81 13.13 -2.57
C LEU A 329 -3.11 11.73 -1.99
N PRO A 330 -3.13 10.65 -2.81
CA PRO A 330 -3.25 9.30 -2.30
C PRO A 330 -2.02 8.96 -1.44
N LEU A 331 -2.22 8.66 -0.16
CA LEU A 331 -1.14 8.24 0.72
C LEU A 331 -0.88 6.73 0.53
N ARG A 332 -0.17 6.39 -0.53
CA ARG A 332 0.23 5.02 -0.82
C ARG A 332 1.07 4.45 0.33
N GLY A 333 0.74 3.22 0.74
CA GLY A 333 1.24 2.62 1.97
C GLY A 333 2.74 2.41 1.99
N GLN A 334 3.23 1.44 1.23
CA GLN A 334 4.62 1.00 1.28
C GLN A 334 5.57 1.98 0.58
N ASN A 335 6.87 1.88 0.94
CA ASN A 335 7.91 2.82 0.52
C ASN A 335 8.06 2.96 -1.00
N ASN A 336 7.86 1.88 -1.74
CA ASN A 336 8.00 1.84 -3.20
C ASN A 336 6.79 1.25 -3.92
N VAL A 337 5.59 1.28 -3.33
CA VAL A 337 4.39 0.75 -3.99
C VAL A 337 4.00 1.56 -5.25
N GLN A 338 4.33 2.85 -5.30
CA GLN A 338 4.22 3.63 -6.52
C GLN A 338 5.19 3.09 -7.57
N GLY A 339 6.46 2.95 -7.21
CA GLY A 339 7.51 2.55 -8.14
C GLY A 339 7.40 1.11 -8.63
N SER A 340 6.99 0.15 -7.79
CA SER A 340 6.80 -1.24 -8.24
C SER A 340 5.77 -1.34 -9.35
N SER A 341 4.70 -0.55 -9.27
CA SER A 341 3.68 -0.48 -10.32
C SER A 341 4.15 0.31 -11.55
N ASP A 342 4.81 1.45 -11.35
CA ASP A 342 5.37 2.28 -12.43
C ASP A 342 6.38 1.50 -13.29
N HIS A 343 7.11 0.54 -12.67
CA HIS A 343 8.13 -0.29 -13.31
C HIS A 343 7.61 -1.65 -13.78
N ALA A 344 6.29 -1.75 -13.99
CA ALA A 344 5.62 -2.86 -14.65
C ALA A 344 5.65 -4.22 -13.91
N ALA A 345 5.81 -4.25 -12.60
CA ALA A 345 5.55 -5.46 -11.84
C ALA A 345 4.03 -5.70 -11.69
N LEU A 346 3.32 -5.72 -12.81
CA LEU A 346 1.87 -5.85 -12.96
C LEU A 346 1.54 -6.79 -14.12
N PRO A 347 0.43 -7.55 -14.08
CA PRO A 347 0.15 -8.57 -15.08
C PRO A 347 -0.27 -8.04 -16.45
N ASP A 348 -0.75 -6.81 -16.52
CA ASP A 348 -1.47 -6.24 -17.66
C ASP A 348 -0.79 -5.05 -18.31
N THR A 349 0.31 -4.55 -17.74
CA THR A 349 0.96 -3.32 -18.22
C THR A 349 2.48 -3.44 -18.31
N TRP A 350 3.07 -2.68 -19.21
CA TRP A 350 4.47 -2.27 -19.26
C TRP A 350 4.72 -1.07 -18.35
N THR A 351 5.96 -0.62 -18.29
CA THR A 351 6.33 0.62 -17.60
C THR A 351 5.42 1.77 -18.00
N ASP A 352 5.08 2.65 -17.04
CA ASP A 352 4.16 3.76 -17.26
C ASP A 352 2.72 3.32 -17.59
N TYR A 353 2.31 2.16 -17.08
CA TYR A 353 0.96 1.58 -17.26
C TYR A 353 0.50 1.41 -18.71
N ARG A 354 1.43 1.31 -19.67
CA ARG A 354 1.12 1.01 -21.08
C ARG A 354 0.65 -0.44 -21.21
N PRO A 355 -0.47 -0.72 -21.88
CA PRO A 355 -1.02 -2.08 -21.94
C PRO A 355 -0.06 -3.09 -22.59
N VAL A 356 0.01 -4.32 -22.06
CA VAL A 356 0.75 -5.43 -22.72
C VAL A 356 0.13 -5.83 -24.06
N THR A 357 -1.13 -5.46 -24.29
CA THR A 357 -1.85 -5.68 -25.55
C THR A 357 -1.49 -4.65 -26.63
N ASP A 358 -0.73 -3.61 -26.31
CA ASP A 358 -0.23 -2.64 -27.29
C ASP A 358 0.95 -3.26 -28.06
N ASP A 359 0.71 -3.55 -29.35
CA ASP A 359 1.69 -4.18 -30.22
C ASP A 359 2.96 -3.35 -30.41
N ALA A 360 2.85 -2.03 -30.48
CA ALA A 360 4.01 -1.15 -30.70
C ALA A 360 4.91 -1.13 -29.46
N VAL A 361 4.29 -1.01 -28.28
CA VAL A 361 5.00 -1.03 -27.00
C VAL A 361 5.64 -2.40 -26.78
N THR A 362 4.89 -3.49 -26.92
CA THR A 362 5.41 -4.83 -26.69
C THR A 362 6.53 -5.19 -27.69
N SER A 363 6.41 -4.78 -28.96
CA SER A 363 7.46 -4.98 -29.95
C SER A 363 8.74 -4.22 -29.61
N SER A 364 8.66 -3.04 -29.00
CA SER A 364 9.85 -2.32 -28.55
C SER A 364 10.61 -3.08 -27.46
N PHE A 365 9.89 -3.73 -26.51
CA PHE A 365 10.50 -4.59 -25.51
C PHE A 365 11.06 -5.89 -26.11
N GLU A 366 10.40 -6.50 -27.13
CA GLU A 366 10.94 -7.64 -27.85
C GLU A 366 12.27 -7.30 -28.51
N GLU A 367 12.36 -6.15 -29.16
CA GLU A 367 13.59 -5.67 -29.81
C GLU A 367 14.70 -5.46 -28.78
N ARG A 368 14.38 -4.79 -27.66
CA ARG A 368 15.34 -4.48 -26.61
C ARG A 368 15.87 -5.71 -25.88
N TRP A 369 15.01 -6.71 -25.61
CA TRP A 369 15.37 -7.91 -24.86
C TRP A 369 15.76 -9.11 -25.72
N GLY A 370 15.52 -9.05 -27.03
CA GLY A 370 15.85 -10.12 -27.98
C GLY A 370 15.01 -11.38 -27.81
N VAL A 371 13.78 -11.26 -27.27
CA VAL A 371 12.86 -12.39 -27.03
C VAL A 371 11.47 -12.09 -27.57
N LYS A 372 10.67 -13.13 -27.83
CA LYS A 372 9.24 -12.97 -28.13
C LYS A 372 8.43 -12.89 -26.85
N LEU A 373 7.48 -11.95 -26.81
CA LEU A 373 6.64 -11.64 -25.66
C LEU A 373 5.16 -11.86 -25.98
N LYS A 374 4.38 -12.21 -24.95
CA LYS A 374 2.93 -12.37 -25.08
C LYS A 374 2.22 -11.02 -25.22
N ARG A 375 0.97 -11.04 -25.72
CA ARG A 375 0.08 -9.88 -25.83
C ARG A 375 -1.16 -10.01 -24.96
N GLU A 376 -1.30 -11.10 -24.23
CA GLU A 376 -2.38 -11.32 -23.27
C GLU A 376 -1.91 -10.90 -21.88
N ARG A 377 -2.86 -10.43 -21.05
CA ARG A 377 -2.57 -10.15 -19.64
C ARG A 377 -2.24 -11.45 -18.88
N GLY A 378 -1.46 -11.33 -17.82
CA GLY A 378 -1.27 -12.38 -16.83
C GLY A 378 -2.36 -12.39 -15.75
N MET A 379 -2.17 -13.29 -14.77
CA MET A 379 -3.01 -13.40 -13.58
C MET A 379 -2.67 -12.34 -12.54
N THR A 380 -3.68 -11.84 -11.83
CA THR A 380 -3.54 -11.05 -10.60
C THR A 380 -3.24 -11.96 -9.41
N ILE A 381 -2.80 -11.40 -8.27
CA ILE A 381 -2.48 -12.20 -7.06
C ILE A 381 -3.64 -13.12 -6.65
N PRO A 382 -4.90 -12.67 -6.50
CA PRO A 382 -6.00 -13.58 -6.17
C PRO A 382 -6.20 -14.68 -7.21
N GLU A 383 -6.13 -14.35 -8.51
CA GLU A 383 -6.23 -15.34 -9.60
C GLU A 383 -5.08 -16.37 -9.56
N MET A 384 -3.87 -15.98 -9.11
CA MET A 384 -2.74 -16.90 -8.93
C MET A 384 -3.01 -17.90 -7.81
N PHE A 385 -3.57 -17.47 -6.69
CA PHE A 385 -3.92 -18.38 -5.59
C PHE A 385 -5.04 -19.33 -5.98
N ASP A 386 -6.08 -18.86 -6.68
CA ASP A 386 -7.13 -19.73 -7.21
C ASP A 386 -6.57 -20.78 -8.17
N ALA A 387 -5.71 -20.34 -9.11
CA ALA A 387 -5.06 -21.22 -10.08
C ALA A 387 -4.13 -22.28 -9.42
N ALA A 388 -3.48 -21.92 -8.29
CA ALA A 388 -2.68 -22.86 -7.51
C ALA A 388 -3.57 -23.94 -6.85
N VAL A 389 -4.67 -23.53 -6.22
CA VAL A 389 -5.64 -24.47 -5.61
C VAL A 389 -6.29 -25.38 -6.67
N GLU A 390 -6.59 -24.85 -7.84
CA GLU A 390 -7.14 -25.61 -8.98
C GLU A 390 -6.09 -26.50 -9.67
N GLY A 391 -4.79 -26.28 -9.38
CA GLY A 391 -3.67 -27.07 -9.91
C GLY A 391 -3.23 -26.69 -11.33
N SER A 392 -3.66 -25.55 -11.87
CA SER A 392 -3.18 -25.01 -13.14
C SER A 392 -1.89 -24.19 -12.98
N LEU A 393 -1.69 -23.51 -11.83
CA LEU A 393 -0.42 -22.91 -11.43
C LEU A 393 0.40 -23.93 -10.62
N LYS A 394 1.67 -24.11 -10.96
CA LYS A 394 2.55 -25.14 -10.41
C LYS A 394 3.71 -24.59 -9.60
N ALA A 395 4.18 -23.37 -9.92
CA ALA A 395 5.27 -22.76 -9.19
C ALA A 395 5.08 -21.26 -8.99
N MET A 396 5.65 -20.76 -7.89
CA MET A 396 5.73 -19.32 -7.64
C MET A 396 7.13 -18.91 -7.23
N TYR A 397 7.51 -17.67 -7.61
CA TYR A 397 8.67 -16.97 -7.11
C TYR A 397 8.21 -15.72 -6.36
N ILE A 398 8.30 -15.74 -5.04
CA ILE A 398 7.84 -14.66 -4.15
C ILE A 398 9.05 -13.88 -3.66
N PHE A 399 9.10 -12.60 -4.01
CA PHE A 399 10.18 -11.69 -3.66
C PHE A 399 9.70 -10.66 -2.64
N GLY A 400 10.16 -10.77 -1.38
CA GLY A 400 9.97 -9.79 -0.32
C GLY A 400 8.52 -9.53 0.08
N GLU A 401 7.65 -10.52 -0.03
CA GLU A 401 6.23 -10.48 0.35
C GLU A 401 5.91 -11.63 1.31
N ASP A 402 5.15 -11.35 2.38
CA ASP A 402 4.67 -12.32 3.35
C ASP A 402 3.17 -12.55 3.19
N VAL A 403 2.78 -13.13 2.04
CA VAL A 403 1.38 -13.30 1.64
C VAL A 403 0.58 -14.17 2.59
N ALA A 404 1.20 -15.17 3.24
CA ALA A 404 0.56 -16.01 4.25
C ALA A 404 0.17 -15.25 5.53
N GLN A 405 0.67 -14.02 5.73
CA GLN A 405 0.26 -13.14 6.81
C GLN A 405 -0.57 -11.94 6.32
N THR A 406 -0.28 -11.41 5.12
CA THR A 406 -0.83 -10.12 4.67
C THR A 406 -2.06 -10.22 3.80
N ASP A 407 -2.23 -11.31 3.05
CA ASP A 407 -3.34 -11.45 2.12
C ASP A 407 -4.62 -11.97 2.81
N PRO A 408 -5.80 -11.67 2.29
CA PRO A 408 -7.06 -12.06 2.89
C PRO A 408 -7.31 -13.56 2.73
N ASP A 409 -8.24 -14.08 3.50
CA ASP A 409 -8.56 -15.52 3.52
C ASP A 409 -7.27 -16.35 3.65
N THR A 410 -6.54 -16.10 4.73
CA THR A 410 -5.21 -16.69 4.97
C THR A 410 -5.22 -18.23 4.81
N ALA A 411 -6.33 -18.88 5.15
CA ALA A 411 -6.46 -20.33 4.98
C ALA A 411 -6.47 -20.76 3.49
N HIS A 412 -7.08 -19.96 2.62
CA HIS A 412 -7.04 -20.16 1.17
C HIS A 412 -5.63 -19.92 0.60
N VAL A 413 -4.96 -18.87 1.08
CA VAL A 413 -3.57 -18.56 0.68
C VAL A 413 -2.63 -19.69 1.08
N GLU A 414 -2.68 -20.17 2.32
CA GLU A 414 -1.85 -21.31 2.76
C GLU A 414 -2.12 -22.58 1.92
N LYS A 415 -3.41 -22.88 1.66
CA LYS A 415 -3.78 -23.98 0.79
C LYS A 415 -3.22 -23.81 -0.63
N ALA A 416 -3.23 -22.60 -1.16
CA ALA A 416 -2.64 -22.29 -2.47
C ALA A 416 -1.14 -22.55 -2.49
N LEU A 417 -0.40 -22.05 -1.47
CA LEU A 417 1.05 -22.27 -1.34
C LEU A 417 1.39 -23.76 -1.20
N ASP A 418 0.61 -24.52 -0.39
CA ASP A 418 0.79 -25.97 -0.21
C ASP A 418 0.44 -26.79 -1.46
N SER A 419 -0.35 -26.24 -2.40
CA SER A 419 -0.74 -26.90 -3.65
C SER A 419 0.30 -26.76 -4.77
N LEU A 420 1.30 -25.90 -4.58
CA LEU A 420 2.36 -25.70 -5.57
C LEU A 420 3.33 -26.88 -5.60
N ASP A 421 3.81 -27.22 -6.78
CA ASP A 421 4.88 -28.21 -6.96
C ASP A 421 6.27 -27.65 -6.57
N PHE A 422 6.43 -26.30 -6.60
CA PHE A 422 7.68 -25.62 -6.24
C PHE A 422 7.48 -24.15 -5.88
N LEU A 423 8.02 -23.74 -4.74
CA LEU A 423 7.94 -22.37 -4.24
C LEU A 423 9.34 -21.81 -3.92
N VAL A 424 9.67 -20.66 -4.47
CA VAL A 424 10.85 -19.86 -4.13
C VAL A 424 10.44 -18.64 -3.33
N CYS A 425 11.07 -18.45 -2.17
CA CYS A 425 10.96 -17.20 -1.40
C CYS A 425 12.34 -16.50 -1.37
N GLN A 426 12.36 -15.23 -1.72
CA GLN A 426 13.52 -14.35 -1.59
C GLN A 426 13.21 -13.29 -0.54
N ASP A 427 13.86 -13.32 0.61
CA ASP A 427 13.56 -12.41 1.72
C ASP A 427 14.80 -12.17 2.60
N ILE A 428 14.67 -11.23 3.53
CA ILE A 428 15.70 -10.91 4.52
C ILE A 428 15.54 -11.68 5.83
N PHE A 429 14.37 -12.28 6.07
CA PHE A 429 14.03 -13.08 7.25
C PHE A 429 13.22 -14.31 6.83
N ASP A 430 13.15 -15.29 7.73
CA ASP A 430 12.14 -16.33 7.69
C ASP A 430 10.76 -15.72 8.04
N THR A 431 9.73 -16.05 7.24
CA THR A 431 8.38 -15.49 7.29
C THR A 431 7.34 -16.60 7.32
N GLU A 432 6.05 -16.25 7.50
CA GLU A 432 4.98 -17.25 7.40
C GLU A 432 4.92 -17.87 6.00
N THR A 433 5.13 -17.07 4.96
CA THR A 433 5.19 -17.54 3.57
C THR A 433 6.37 -18.47 3.31
N SER A 434 7.56 -18.15 3.82
CA SER A 434 8.76 -18.94 3.58
C SER A 434 8.71 -20.34 4.21
N LYS A 435 7.83 -20.56 5.20
CA LYS A 435 7.59 -21.89 5.76
C LYS A 435 7.08 -22.91 4.74
N HIS A 436 6.44 -22.45 3.66
CA HIS A 436 5.94 -23.27 2.55
C HIS A 436 6.98 -23.45 1.42
N ALA A 437 8.09 -22.67 1.42
CA ALA A 437 9.05 -22.63 0.32
C ALA A 437 9.88 -23.91 0.19
N ASP A 438 10.33 -24.23 -1.04
CA ASP A 438 11.36 -25.24 -1.35
C ASP A 438 12.76 -24.67 -1.31
N VAL A 439 12.88 -23.38 -1.71
CA VAL A 439 14.13 -22.63 -1.69
C VAL A 439 13.90 -21.26 -1.08
N ILE A 440 14.76 -20.88 -0.12
CA ILE A 440 14.78 -19.53 0.45
C ILE A 440 16.11 -18.87 0.09
N LEU A 441 16.04 -17.70 -0.54
CA LEU A 441 17.18 -16.92 -1.00
C LEU A 441 17.40 -15.72 -0.08
N PRO A 442 18.59 -15.56 0.53
CA PRO A 442 18.88 -14.49 1.47
C PRO A 442 19.13 -13.16 0.73
N ALA A 443 18.26 -12.21 0.94
CA ALA A 443 18.26 -10.90 0.29
C ALA A 443 18.86 -9.78 1.15
N SER A 444 19.05 -8.60 0.56
CA SER A 444 19.54 -7.39 1.21
C SER A 444 18.41 -6.43 1.58
N SER A 445 18.59 -5.71 2.69
CA SER A 445 17.70 -4.63 3.09
C SER A 445 18.02 -3.31 2.36
N PHE A 446 17.15 -2.29 2.52
CA PHE A 446 17.40 -0.95 1.95
C PHE A 446 18.66 -0.24 2.51
N LEU A 447 19.22 -0.73 3.61
CA LEU A 447 20.50 -0.25 4.17
C LEU A 447 21.72 -0.92 3.54
N GLU A 448 21.54 -1.89 2.66
CA GLU A 448 22.57 -2.80 2.17
C GLU A 448 22.66 -2.85 0.63
N LYS A 449 21.90 -2.01 -0.09
CA LYS A 449 21.85 -1.99 -1.56
C LYS A 449 21.75 -0.58 -2.15
N THR A 450 22.09 -0.47 -3.44
CA THR A 450 21.88 0.75 -4.25
C THR A 450 20.67 0.57 -5.15
N GLY A 451 19.91 1.63 -5.35
CA GLY A 451 18.78 1.71 -6.26
C GLY A 451 17.93 2.94 -5.97
N THR A 452 16.67 2.91 -6.36
CA THR A 452 15.74 4.02 -6.17
C THR A 452 14.41 3.57 -5.60
N PHE A 453 13.74 4.46 -4.83
CA PHE A 453 12.32 4.33 -4.45
C PHE A 453 11.53 5.49 -5.03
N THR A 454 10.28 5.21 -5.43
CA THR A 454 9.29 6.24 -5.78
C THR A 454 8.28 6.38 -4.65
N ASN A 455 8.27 7.52 -3.97
CA ASN A 455 7.37 7.77 -2.84
C ASN A 455 5.94 8.11 -3.28
N ALA A 456 5.03 8.35 -2.32
CA ALA A 456 3.62 8.61 -2.60
C ALA A 456 3.35 9.95 -3.31
N GLU A 457 4.31 10.89 -3.36
CA GLU A 457 4.25 12.11 -4.16
C GLU A 457 4.94 11.97 -5.53
N ARG A 458 5.15 10.77 -6.05
CA ARG A 458 5.82 10.47 -7.33
C ARG A 458 7.31 10.85 -7.37
N ARG A 459 7.95 11.02 -6.23
CA ARG A 459 9.36 11.41 -6.16
C ARG A 459 10.26 10.18 -6.13
N LEU A 460 11.10 10.05 -7.18
CA LEU A 460 12.19 9.07 -7.19
C LEU A 460 13.32 9.59 -6.29
N GLN A 461 13.81 8.70 -5.42
CA GLN A 461 14.84 9.04 -4.42
C GLN A 461 15.88 7.92 -4.35
N MET A 462 17.16 8.30 -4.25
CA MET A 462 18.27 7.34 -4.14
C MET A 462 18.23 6.55 -2.83
N VAL A 463 18.41 5.25 -2.95
CA VAL A 463 18.76 4.32 -1.88
C VAL A 463 20.26 4.05 -1.97
N THR A 464 20.98 4.25 -0.88
CA THR A 464 22.43 4.14 -0.83
C THR A 464 22.83 3.24 0.33
N PRO A 465 23.69 2.23 0.13
CA PRO A 465 24.07 1.28 1.17
C PRO A 465 24.85 1.96 2.29
N ALA A 466 24.47 1.66 3.52
CA ALA A 466 25.18 2.04 4.74
C ALA A 466 25.85 0.85 5.43
N ALA A 467 25.59 -0.37 4.99
CA ALA A 467 26.19 -1.61 5.45
C ALA A 467 26.30 -2.62 4.31
N ASP A 468 27.10 -3.65 4.49
CA ASP A 468 27.15 -4.80 3.60
C ASP A 468 26.06 -5.82 3.98
N PRO A 469 25.52 -6.60 3.02
CA PRO A 469 24.62 -7.71 3.31
C PRO A 469 25.29 -8.74 4.25
N PRO A 470 24.53 -9.41 5.13
CA PRO A 470 25.09 -10.35 6.09
C PRO A 470 25.47 -11.70 5.44
N GLY A 471 26.59 -12.27 5.84
CA GLY A 471 27.05 -13.60 5.38
C GLY A 471 27.30 -13.64 3.88
N SER A 472 26.58 -14.51 3.16
CA SER A 472 26.61 -14.63 1.71
C SER A 472 25.34 -14.06 1.03
N ALA A 473 24.50 -13.33 1.77
CA ALA A 473 23.33 -12.67 1.21
C ALA A 473 23.74 -11.71 0.08
N LYS A 474 22.86 -11.54 -0.90
CA LYS A 474 23.09 -10.72 -2.09
C LYS A 474 22.03 -9.63 -2.21
N THR A 475 22.28 -8.65 -3.07
CA THR A 475 21.24 -7.70 -3.46
C THR A 475 20.15 -8.40 -4.26
N ASP A 476 18.92 -7.88 -4.19
CA ASP A 476 17.79 -8.48 -4.89
C ASP A 476 18.03 -8.52 -6.41
N LEU A 477 18.59 -7.45 -6.97
CA LEU A 477 18.96 -7.37 -8.38
C LEU A 477 19.97 -8.48 -8.77
N GLU A 478 21.03 -8.69 -7.96
CA GLU A 478 22.01 -9.77 -8.22
C GLU A 478 21.34 -11.14 -8.24
N ILE A 479 20.44 -11.41 -7.28
CA ILE A 479 19.73 -12.70 -7.19
C ILE A 479 18.84 -12.90 -8.43
N ILE A 480 18.04 -11.91 -8.77
CA ILE A 480 17.12 -11.95 -9.92
C ILE A 480 17.92 -12.15 -11.23
N CYS A 481 19.04 -11.45 -11.39
CA CYS A 481 19.92 -11.62 -12.56
C CYS A 481 20.55 -13.03 -12.62
N MET A 482 20.96 -13.59 -11.48
CA MET A 482 21.50 -14.96 -11.41
C MET A 482 20.45 -16.00 -11.85
N VAL A 483 19.22 -15.91 -11.34
CA VAL A 483 18.12 -16.81 -11.71
C VAL A 483 17.79 -16.66 -13.19
N SER A 484 17.66 -15.43 -13.70
CA SER A 484 17.37 -15.16 -15.10
C SER A 484 18.44 -15.75 -16.04
N LYS A 485 19.71 -15.55 -15.70
CA LYS A 485 20.84 -16.10 -16.47
C LYS A 485 20.84 -17.62 -16.49
N ALA A 486 20.56 -18.27 -15.36
CA ALA A 486 20.46 -19.71 -15.25
C ALA A 486 19.29 -20.28 -16.06
N LEU A 487 18.20 -19.53 -16.21
CA LEU A 487 17.05 -19.85 -17.07
C LEU A 487 17.29 -19.53 -18.56
N GLY A 488 18.49 -19.04 -18.93
CA GLY A 488 18.90 -18.81 -20.30
C GLY A 488 18.72 -17.40 -20.84
N HIS A 489 18.33 -16.43 -19.99
CA HIS A 489 18.21 -15.01 -20.37
C HIS A 489 19.15 -14.15 -19.51
N ASP A 490 20.32 -13.82 -20.05
CA ASP A 490 21.26 -12.90 -19.39
C ASP A 490 20.78 -11.45 -19.61
N MET A 491 20.41 -10.76 -18.52
CA MET A 491 19.93 -9.38 -18.57
C MET A 491 21.04 -8.37 -18.91
N GLY A 492 22.30 -8.73 -18.62
CA GLY A 492 23.47 -7.89 -18.93
C GLY A 492 23.63 -6.67 -18.01
N TYR A 493 22.93 -6.60 -16.87
CA TYR A 493 23.09 -5.51 -15.92
C TYR A 493 24.31 -5.72 -15.01
N GLU A 494 25.16 -4.71 -14.88
CA GLU A 494 26.28 -4.68 -13.95
C GLU A 494 25.93 -3.91 -12.68
N SER A 495 24.92 -3.02 -12.76
CA SER A 495 24.48 -2.16 -11.66
C SER A 495 22.99 -1.82 -11.75
N SER A 496 22.44 -1.27 -10.66
CA SER A 496 21.08 -0.71 -10.67
C SER A 496 20.96 0.53 -11.58
N ALA A 497 22.05 1.25 -11.84
CA ALA A 497 22.05 2.36 -12.78
C ALA A 497 21.75 1.90 -14.22
N ASP A 498 22.31 0.75 -14.65
CA ASP A 498 22.05 0.20 -15.98
C ASP A 498 20.56 -0.14 -16.18
N VAL A 499 19.92 -0.61 -15.11
CA VAL A 499 18.47 -0.88 -15.11
C VAL A 499 17.68 0.41 -15.27
N MET A 500 18.01 1.46 -14.52
CA MET A 500 17.33 2.74 -14.61
C MET A 500 17.54 3.40 -15.98
N ASP A 501 18.72 3.27 -16.56
CA ASP A 501 19.02 3.77 -17.91
C ASP A 501 18.15 3.06 -18.95
N GLU A 502 17.96 1.73 -18.86
CA GLU A 502 17.03 1.00 -19.70
C GLU A 502 15.58 1.45 -19.49
N VAL A 503 15.15 1.65 -18.24
CA VAL A 503 13.80 2.19 -17.95
C VAL A 503 13.62 3.56 -18.59
N ALA A 504 14.61 4.45 -18.48
CA ALA A 504 14.54 5.79 -19.08
C ALA A 504 14.50 5.75 -20.63
N GLU A 505 15.22 4.81 -21.25
CA GLU A 505 15.18 4.56 -22.69
C GLU A 505 13.79 4.07 -23.15
N MET A 506 13.21 3.11 -22.40
CA MET A 506 11.97 2.44 -22.78
C MET A 506 10.70 3.21 -22.38
N THR A 507 10.82 4.23 -21.53
CA THR A 507 9.66 4.89 -20.91
C THR A 507 9.70 6.40 -21.13
N PRO A 508 8.87 6.97 -22.03
CA PRO A 508 8.93 8.40 -22.36
C PRO A 508 8.87 9.36 -21.17
N ARG A 509 8.03 9.05 -20.13
CA ARG A 509 7.90 9.89 -18.93
C ARG A 509 9.09 9.81 -17.98
N TYR A 510 10.01 8.88 -18.20
CA TYR A 510 11.25 8.68 -17.44
C TYR A 510 12.50 9.12 -18.20
N ALA A 511 12.35 9.65 -19.41
CA ALA A 511 13.45 9.90 -20.35
C ALA A 511 14.57 10.86 -19.82
N GLY A 512 14.29 11.63 -18.77
CA GLY A 512 15.26 12.48 -18.09
C GLY A 512 15.82 11.91 -16.80
N ILE A 513 15.44 10.68 -16.40
CA ILE A 513 15.86 10.09 -15.13
C ILE A 513 17.16 9.32 -15.32
N SER A 514 18.09 9.52 -14.40
CA SER A 514 19.28 8.67 -14.17
C SER A 514 19.68 8.80 -12.69
N HIS A 515 20.45 7.85 -12.17
CA HIS A 515 20.94 7.90 -10.79
C HIS A 515 21.65 9.22 -10.47
N ASP A 516 22.48 9.70 -11.38
CA ASP A 516 23.22 10.97 -11.20
C ASP A 516 22.28 12.18 -11.11
N ARG A 517 21.21 12.21 -11.91
CA ARG A 517 20.25 13.33 -11.93
C ARG A 517 19.28 13.32 -10.76
N ILE A 518 18.94 12.16 -10.22
CA ILE A 518 18.08 12.06 -9.03
C ILE A 518 18.70 12.82 -7.84
N GLY A 519 20.01 12.72 -7.66
CA GLY A 519 20.75 13.52 -6.68
C GLY A 519 20.21 13.38 -5.25
N ARG A 520 20.30 14.48 -4.47
CA ARG A 520 19.89 14.49 -3.05
C ARG A 520 18.40 14.78 -2.83
N THR A 521 17.78 15.54 -3.72
CA THR A 521 16.38 15.99 -3.57
C THR A 521 15.36 15.07 -4.26
N GLY A 522 15.83 14.17 -5.11
CA GLY A 522 14.96 13.33 -5.93
C GLY A 522 14.33 14.12 -7.08
N LEU A 523 13.58 13.42 -7.94
CA LEU A 523 12.85 13.95 -9.10
C LEU A 523 11.41 13.44 -9.08
N GLN A 524 10.44 14.32 -9.33
CA GLN A 524 9.02 13.92 -9.47
C GLN A 524 8.69 13.68 -10.94
N TRP A 525 8.34 12.43 -11.29
CA TRP A 525 7.95 12.12 -12.67
C TRP A 525 6.61 12.77 -13.05
N PRO A 526 6.34 13.05 -14.34
CA PRO A 526 7.20 12.95 -15.52
C PRO A 526 8.48 13.80 -15.45
N VAL A 527 9.58 13.28 -16.00
CA VAL A 527 10.84 14.00 -16.10
C VAL A 527 11.25 14.11 -17.56
N ALA A 528 11.33 15.34 -18.05
CA ALA A 528 11.72 15.63 -19.43
C ALA A 528 13.19 15.24 -19.70
N LYS A 529 13.57 15.05 -20.96
CA LYS A 529 14.95 14.66 -21.35
C LYS A 529 16.05 15.60 -20.84
N ASP A 530 15.73 16.88 -20.61
CA ASP A 530 16.66 17.86 -20.05
C ASP A 530 16.82 17.74 -18.52
N GLY A 531 16.02 16.88 -17.86
CA GLY A 531 16.02 16.65 -16.42
C GLY A 531 15.00 17.48 -15.66
N THR A 532 14.17 18.29 -16.33
CA THR A 532 13.08 19.05 -15.69
C THR A 532 12.02 18.09 -15.20
N ASP A 533 11.72 18.10 -13.89
CA ASP A 533 10.69 17.30 -13.24
C ASP A 533 9.34 18.05 -13.19
N THR A 534 8.28 17.32 -12.81
CA THR A 534 6.91 17.83 -12.84
C THR A 534 6.26 17.71 -11.45
N PRO A 535 6.49 18.65 -10.52
CA PRO A 535 5.89 18.63 -9.18
C PRO A 535 4.35 18.66 -9.19
N ILE A 536 3.75 19.43 -10.10
CA ILE A 536 2.30 19.57 -10.25
C ILE A 536 1.86 19.02 -11.61
N LEU A 537 0.96 18.05 -11.59
CA LEU A 537 0.40 17.48 -12.82
C LEU A 537 -0.77 18.33 -13.37
N TYR A 538 -1.04 18.17 -14.66
CA TYR A 538 -2.24 18.68 -15.34
C TYR A 538 -2.35 20.21 -15.43
N THR A 539 -1.28 20.95 -15.26
CA THR A 539 -1.31 22.44 -15.38
C THR A 539 -1.89 22.92 -16.69
N GLU A 540 -1.64 22.21 -17.79
CA GLU A 540 -2.14 22.57 -19.12
C GLU A 540 -3.31 21.69 -19.58
N ARG A 541 -3.18 20.38 -19.48
CA ARG A 541 -4.19 19.41 -19.94
C ARG A 541 -4.11 18.12 -19.12
N PHE A 542 -5.17 17.33 -19.19
CA PHE A 542 -5.18 15.98 -18.64
C PHE A 542 -4.57 14.97 -19.63
N GLU A 543 -4.02 13.86 -19.10
CA GLU A 543 -3.31 12.84 -19.88
C GLU A 543 -4.27 11.75 -20.42
N ARG A 544 -5.46 12.15 -20.80
CA ARG A 544 -6.47 11.33 -21.48
C ARG A 544 -6.60 11.74 -22.93
N GLU A 545 -7.18 10.86 -23.76
CA GLU A 545 -7.51 11.19 -25.14
C GLU A 545 -8.42 12.44 -25.16
N GLY A 546 -8.11 13.39 -26.02
CA GLY A 546 -8.76 14.69 -26.04
C GLY A 546 -8.26 15.70 -25.01
N GLY A 547 -7.46 15.31 -24.03
CA GLY A 547 -6.88 16.23 -23.03
C GLY A 547 -7.83 16.68 -21.92
N LEU A 548 -9.03 16.08 -21.81
CA LEU A 548 -10.05 16.41 -20.81
C LEU A 548 -10.09 15.38 -19.69
N ALA A 549 -10.36 15.81 -18.45
CA ALA A 549 -10.70 14.92 -17.36
C ALA A 549 -12.14 14.40 -17.51
N ARG A 550 -12.45 13.28 -16.88
CA ARG A 550 -13.76 12.65 -16.99
C ARG A 550 -14.44 12.51 -15.63
N PHE A 551 -15.65 13.00 -15.55
CA PHE A 551 -16.58 12.69 -14.47
C PHE A 551 -17.14 11.26 -14.60
N ALA A 552 -17.40 10.62 -13.46
CA ALA A 552 -18.00 9.31 -13.37
C ALA A 552 -19.30 9.38 -12.55
N ALA A 553 -20.43 9.15 -13.18
CA ALA A 553 -21.74 9.09 -12.52
C ALA A 553 -21.91 7.70 -11.87
N LEU A 554 -21.57 7.60 -10.59
CA LEU A 554 -21.50 6.34 -9.84
C LEU A 554 -22.38 6.39 -8.59
N PRO A 555 -23.44 5.54 -8.51
CA PRO A 555 -24.29 5.49 -7.33
C PRO A 555 -23.59 4.77 -6.15
N TYR A 556 -24.02 5.09 -4.94
CA TYR A 556 -23.70 4.26 -3.77
C TYR A 556 -24.28 2.86 -3.92
N LYS A 557 -23.48 1.88 -3.55
CA LYS A 557 -23.84 0.46 -3.41
C LYS A 557 -23.39 -0.01 -2.04
N PRO A 558 -24.15 -0.87 -1.36
CA PRO A 558 -23.73 -1.40 -0.04
C PRO A 558 -22.47 -2.24 -0.16
N PRO A 559 -21.66 -2.34 0.92
CA PRO A 559 -20.48 -3.20 0.96
C PRO A 559 -20.83 -4.68 0.78
N GLY A 560 -19.81 -5.51 0.53
CA GLY A 560 -19.96 -6.95 0.31
C GLY A 560 -20.35 -7.74 1.56
N ASP A 561 -19.99 -7.24 2.75
CA ASP A 561 -20.35 -7.84 4.04
C ASP A 561 -21.15 -6.84 4.88
N ALA A 562 -22.00 -7.34 5.77
CA ALA A 562 -22.85 -6.53 6.63
C ALA A 562 -23.09 -7.22 7.97
N ALA A 563 -23.26 -6.43 9.03
CA ALA A 563 -23.63 -6.93 10.33
C ALA A 563 -25.04 -7.57 10.31
N ASP A 564 -25.19 -8.66 11.05
CA ASP A 564 -26.46 -9.37 11.27
C ASP A 564 -26.55 -9.88 12.72
N ASP A 565 -27.56 -10.70 13.03
CA ASP A 565 -27.78 -11.24 14.38
C ASP A 565 -26.63 -12.15 14.86
N GLU A 566 -25.95 -12.84 13.94
CA GLU A 566 -24.82 -13.74 14.26
C GLU A 566 -23.49 -12.98 14.36
N PHE A 567 -23.29 -11.99 13.51
CA PHE A 567 -22.10 -11.16 13.43
C PHE A 567 -22.48 -9.67 13.58
N PRO A 568 -22.77 -9.21 14.82
CA PRO A 568 -23.43 -7.92 15.05
C PRO A 568 -22.50 -6.70 15.00
N LEU A 569 -21.19 -6.91 14.82
CA LEU A 569 -20.19 -5.84 14.78
C LEU A 569 -19.48 -5.82 13.43
N ILE A 570 -19.03 -4.64 13.01
CA ILE A 570 -18.16 -4.49 11.84
C ILE A 570 -16.72 -4.28 12.30
N LEU A 571 -15.84 -5.16 11.87
CA LEU A 571 -14.40 -5.02 12.02
C LEU A 571 -13.84 -4.15 10.89
N VAL A 572 -13.08 -3.13 11.28
CA VAL A 572 -12.22 -2.33 10.41
C VAL A 572 -10.77 -2.69 10.71
N THR A 573 -10.00 -3.08 9.70
CA THR A 573 -8.57 -3.37 9.89
C THR A 573 -7.71 -2.13 9.59
N GLY A 574 -6.50 -2.07 10.15
CA GLY A 574 -5.61 -0.93 9.90
C GLY A 574 -4.19 -1.12 10.41
N ARG A 575 -3.51 0.00 10.70
CA ARG A 575 -2.13 0.04 11.18
C ARG A 575 -2.01 0.78 12.50
N ARG A 576 -0.93 0.46 13.22
CA ARG A 576 -0.46 1.18 14.40
C ARG A 576 0.86 1.89 14.09
N LEU A 577 1.16 2.96 14.82
CA LEU A 577 2.36 3.78 14.62
C LEU A 577 3.65 2.97 14.72
N GLU A 578 3.72 2.07 15.67
CA GLU A 578 4.93 1.36 16.09
C GLU A 578 5.38 0.32 15.08
N HIS A 579 4.43 -0.34 14.40
CA HIS A 579 4.71 -1.41 13.46
C HIS A 579 4.35 -1.05 12.01
N TYR A 580 4.80 -1.88 11.10
CA TYR A 580 4.54 -1.69 9.67
C TYR A 580 4.27 -3.02 8.96
N ASN A 581 3.14 -3.11 8.23
CA ASN A 581 2.63 -4.30 7.57
C ASN A 581 2.68 -5.53 8.49
N ALA A 582 3.22 -6.68 8.01
CA ALA A 582 3.43 -7.92 8.76
C ALA A 582 4.33 -7.79 10.01
N GLY A 583 4.86 -6.60 10.30
CA GLY A 583 5.75 -6.40 11.44
C GLY A 583 7.13 -7.01 11.29
N THR A 584 7.45 -7.71 10.23
CA THR A 584 8.67 -8.48 10.00
C THR A 584 9.95 -7.73 10.39
N MET A 585 10.11 -6.48 9.94
CA MET A 585 11.24 -5.64 10.33
C MET A 585 11.04 -4.97 11.71
N THR A 586 9.87 -4.41 11.99
CA THR A 586 9.65 -3.57 13.18
C THR A 586 9.56 -4.37 14.47
N ARG A 587 9.14 -5.62 14.44
CA ARG A 587 9.16 -6.54 15.60
C ARG A 587 10.58 -6.94 16.02
N ARG A 588 11.59 -6.71 15.16
CA ARG A 588 13.01 -6.91 15.44
C ARG A 588 13.74 -5.63 15.86
N THR A 589 12.99 -4.66 16.33
CA THR A 589 13.48 -3.38 16.84
C THR A 589 12.85 -3.06 18.19
N GLU A 590 13.30 -2.00 18.85
CA GLU A 590 12.70 -1.53 20.11
C GLU A 590 11.22 -1.16 19.99
N ASN A 591 10.67 -1.07 18.78
CA ASN A 591 9.25 -0.84 18.58
C ASN A 591 8.38 -1.96 19.17
N LEU A 592 8.90 -3.20 19.24
CA LEU A 592 8.24 -4.32 19.90
C LEU A 592 7.95 -4.05 21.38
N SER A 593 8.81 -3.31 22.09
CA SER A 593 8.57 -2.94 23.49
C SER A 593 7.52 -1.85 23.67
N LEU A 594 7.26 -1.04 22.61
CA LEU A 594 6.23 -0.01 22.61
C LEU A 594 4.83 -0.59 22.33
N LEU A 595 4.75 -1.56 21.43
CA LEU A 595 3.53 -2.30 21.12
C LEU A 595 3.86 -3.79 20.98
N PRO A 596 3.64 -4.59 22.03
CA PRO A 596 4.08 -6.00 22.03
C PRO A 596 3.10 -6.97 21.35
N SER A 597 1.86 -6.54 21.04
CA SER A 597 0.82 -7.36 20.41
C SER A 597 -0.19 -6.46 19.71
N ASP A 598 -0.90 -7.01 18.72
CA ASP A 598 -2.14 -6.40 18.24
C ASP A 598 -3.23 -6.50 19.32
N THR A 599 -4.16 -5.53 19.34
CA THR A 599 -5.29 -5.46 20.26
C THR A 599 -6.57 -5.14 19.50
N LEU A 600 -7.72 -5.58 20.00
CA LEU A 600 -9.03 -5.22 19.48
C LEU A 600 -9.52 -3.94 20.16
N GLU A 601 -9.61 -2.82 19.44
CA GLU A 601 -10.33 -1.63 19.93
C GLU A 601 -11.83 -1.92 19.95
N VAL A 602 -12.46 -1.71 21.12
CA VAL A 602 -13.89 -1.92 21.34
C VAL A 602 -14.46 -0.70 22.04
N ASN A 603 -15.59 -0.19 21.56
CA ASN A 603 -16.28 0.92 22.25
C ASN A 603 -16.77 0.50 23.65
N PRO A 604 -16.71 1.38 24.67
CA PRO A 604 -17.19 1.06 26.03
C PRO A 604 -18.62 0.49 26.08
N VAL A 605 -19.53 0.97 25.22
CA VAL A 605 -20.92 0.47 25.14
C VAL A 605 -20.95 -0.99 24.70
N ASP A 606 -20.17 -1.33 23.68
CA ASP A 606 -20.06 -2.71 23.19
C ASP A 606 -19.31 -3.60 24.19
N ALA A 607 -18.25 -3.08 24.82
CA ALA A 607 -17.49 -3.81 25.83
C ALA A 607 -18.37 -4.19 27.04
N GLU A 608 -19.26 -3.31 27.50
CA GLU A 608 -20.25 -3.60 28.54
C GLU A 608 -21.24 -4.68 28.09
N ARG A 609 -21.76 -4.57 26.86
CA ARG A 609 -22.69 -5.57 26.26
C ARG A 609 -22.06 -6.95 26.14
N ILE A 610 -20.79 -7.02 25.74
CA ILE A 610 -20.02 -8.27 25.59
C ILE A 610 -19.57 -8.81 26.96
N GLY A 611 -19.43 -7.93 27.95
CA GLY A 611 -18.93 -8.26 29.29
C GLY A 611 -17.41 -8.41 29.32
N VAL A 612 -16.67 -7.59 28.57
CA VAL A 612 -15.20 -7.59 28.47
C VAL A 612 -14.61 -6.32 29.05
N LYS A 613 -13.41 -6.43 29.65
CA LYS A 613 -12.63 -5.31 30.16
C LYS A 613 -11.34 -5.12 29.37
N ALA A 614 -10.75 -3.93 29.47
CA ALA A 614 -9.47 -3.65 28.86
C ALA A 614 -8.40 -4.65 29.33
N GLY A 615 -7.64 -5.19 28.38
CA GLY A 615 -6.59 -6.20 28.60
C GLY A 615 -7.08 -7.65 28.72
N GLU A 616 -8.39 -7.90 28.79
CA GLU A 616 -8.92 -9.26 28.75
C GLU A 616 -8.85 -9.83 27.32
N GLU A 617 -8.60 -11.15 27.21
CA GLU A 617 -8.58 -11.84 25.92
C GLU A 617 -10.01 -12.02 25.40
N VAL A 618 -10.19 -11.74 24.11
CA VAL A 618 -11.43 -11.97 23.38
C VAL A 618 -11.19 -12.90 22.21
N THR A 619 -12.23 -13.66 21.89
CA THR A 619 -12.35 -14.40 20.62
C THR A 619 -13.16 -13.55 19.66
N VAL A 620 -12.61 -13.30 18.48
CA VAL A 620 -13.27 -12.63 17.36
C VAL A 620 -13.51 -13.64 16.27
N ARG A 621 -14.76 -13.77 15.82
CA ARG A 621 -15.15 -14.67 14.72
C ARG A 621 -15.78 -13.89 13.59
N SER A 622 -15.45 -14.28 12.38
CA SER A 622 -16.13 -13.88 11.15
C SER A 622 -16.79 -15.10 10.49
N ARG A 623 -17.36 -14.91 9.30
CA ARG A 623 -17.88 -16.01 8.49
C ARG A 623 -16.84 -17.02 8.00
N VAL A 624 -15.55 -16.61 7.99
CA VAL A 624 -14.45 -17.40 7.39
C VAL A 624 -13.40 -17.85 8.40
N GLY A 625 -13.32 -17.23 9.59
CA GLY A 625 -12.28 -17.59 10.55
C GLY A 625 -12.48 -17.06 11.96
N GLU A 626 -11.50 -17.37 12.81
CA GLU A 626 -11.47 -17.00 14.23
C GLU A 626 -10.05 -16.61 14.65
N ILE A 627 -9.94 -15.57 15.49
CA ILE A 627 -8.68 -15.16 16.13
C ILE A 627 -8.90 -14.86 17.61
N ARG A 628 -7.77 -14.75 18.37
CA ARG A 628 -7.78 -14.31 19.76
C ARG A 628 -6.75 -13.19 19.97
N LEU A 629 -7.16 -12.16 20.72
CA LEU A 629 -6.30 -11.05 21.05
C LEU A 629 -6.84 -10.28 22.27
N PRO A 630 -6.01 -9.45 22.93
CA PRO A 630 -6.46 -8.61 24.05
C PRO A 630 -7.39 -7.49 23.58
N ALA A 631 -8.43 -7.17 24.35
CA ALA A 631 -9.29 -6.03 24.12
C ALA A 631 -8.65 -4.71 24.60
N ASP A 632 -8.81 -3.63 23.80
CA ASP A 632 -8.50 -2.24 24.13
C ASP A 632 -9.82 -1.45 24.16
N VAL A 633 -10.36 -1.18 25.35
CA VAL A 633 -11.65 -0.48 25.50
C VAL A 633 -11.42 1.03 25.34
N THR A 634 -12.01 1.63 24.30
CA THR A 634 -11.73 3.00 23.90
C THR A 634 -12.89 3.67 23.17
N GLU A 635 -13.05 4.98 23.35
CA GLU A 635 -14.02 5.83 22.65
C GLU A 635 -13.56 6.26 21.24
N ARG A 636 -12.40 5.78 20.77
CA ARG A 636 -11.88 6.13 19.43
C ARG A 636 -12.69 5.53 18.29
N ILE A 637 -13.50 4.53 18.55
CA ILE A 637 -14.36 3.88 17.58
C ILE A 637 -15.82 3.97 18.05
N GLU A 638 -16.74 4.18 17.09
CA GLU A 638 -18.16 4.27 17.39
C GLU A 638 -18.76 2.90 17.79
N PRO A 639 -19.84 2.87 18.58
CA PRO A 639 -20.56 1.63 18.88
C PRO A 639 -20.98 0.86 17.62
N GLY A 640 -20.95 -0.47 17.69
CA GLY A 640 -21.22 -1.33 16.54
C GLY A 640 -20.00 -1.61 15.67
N HIS A 641 -18.85 -0.99 15.94
CA HIS A 641 -17.61 -1.18 15.19
C HIS A 641 -16.47 -1.60 16.12
N VAL A 642 -15.52 -2.38 15.57
CA VAL A 642 -14.29 -2.76 16.24
C VAL A 642 -13.10 -2.56 15.28
N PHE A 643 -11.89 -2.39 15.84
CA PHE A 643 -10.70 -2.17 15.03
C PHE A 643 -9.53 -3.02 15.53
N THR A 644 -8.76 -3.61 14.60
CA THR A 644 -7.46 -4.21 14.91
C THR A 644 -6.45 -3.98 13.80
N ALA A 645 -5.16 -4.21 14.10
CA ALA A 645 -4.09 -4.25 13.12
C ALA A 645 -3.76 -5.71 12.72
N PHE A 646 -2.76 -5.91 11.86
CA PHE A 646 -2.34 -7.23 11.36
C PHE A 646 -0.80 -7.40 11.41
N HIS A 647 -0.18 -6.81 12.45
CA HIS A 647 1.28 -6.76 12.55
C HIS A 647 1.91 -8.03 13.13
N PHE A 648 1.12 -8.87 13.79
CA PHE A 648 1.61 -10.02 14.54
C PHE A 648 1.11 -11.34 13.95
N PRO A 649 2.01 -12.24 13.47
CA PRO A 649 1.65 -13.55 12.95
C PRO A 649 1.02 -14.47 14.03
N GLU A 650 1.21 -14.14 15.31
CA GLU A 650 0.57 -14.84 16.42
C GLU A 650 -0.93 -14.56 16.52
N VAL A 651 -1.40 -13.41 15.97
CA VAL A 651 -2.83 -13.01 15.94
C VAL A 651 -3.49 -13.40 14.63
N ARG A 652 -2.80 -13.20 13.50
CA ARG A 652 -3.25 -13.57 12.14
C ARG A 652 -4.61 -12.96 11.77
N THR A 653 -4.74 -11.65 11.94
CA THR A 653 -6.01 -10.91 11.73
C THR A 653 -6.71 -11.23 10.39
N ASN A 654 -5.94 -11.50 9.32
CA ASN A 654 -6.49 -11.75 8.00
C ASN A 654 -7.15 -13.14 7.83
N LEU A 655 -7.09 -14.00 8.85
CA LEU A 655 -8.00 -15.17 8.95
C LEU A 655 -9.47 -14.77 9.02
N LEU A 656 -9.78 -13.55 9.46
CA LEU A 656 -11.15 -13.04 9.53
C LEU A 656 -11.67 -12.46 8.21
N VAL A 657 -10.77 -12.10 7.28
CA VAL A 657 -11.11 -11.39 6.04
C VAL A 657 -11.44 -12.39 4.95
N GLY A 658 -12.61 -12.24 4.31
CA GLY A 658 -13.06 -13.10 3.21
C GLY A 658 -12.51 -12.67 1.84
N GLN A 659 -13.03 -13.28 0.77
CA GLN A 659 -12.55 -13.09 -0.61
C GLN A 659 -13.22 -11.92 -1.37
N SER A 660 -14.09 -11.14 -0.71
CA SER A 660 -14.71 -9.96 -1.34
C SER A 660 -13.64 -8.98 -1.84
N ALA A 661 -13.75 -8.52 -3.07
CA ALA A 661 -12.73 -7.68 -3.70
C ALA A 661 -13.34 -6.62 -4.62
N ASP A 662 -12.61 -5.52 -4.83
CA ASP A 662 -13.00 -4.43 -5.72
C ASP A 662 -13.31 -4.91 -7.13
N VAL A 663 -14.47 -4.50 -7.63
CA VAL A 663 -15.07 -4.98 -8.89
C VAL A 663 -14.24 -4.71 -10.14
N ASN A 664 -13.33 -3.74 -10.11
CA ASN A 664 -12.52 -3.34 -11.26
C ASN A 664 -11.05 -3.78 -11.14
N THR A 665 -10.55 -4.05 -9.93
CA THR A 665 -9.12 -4.19 -9.70
C THR A 665 -8.73 -5.44 -8.91
N SER A 666 -9.70 -6.20 -8.41
CA SER A 666 -9.49 -7.35 -7.52
C SER A 666 -8.73 -6.99 -6.22
N CYS A 667 -8.81 -5.73 -5.76
CA CYS A 667 -8.28 -5.32 -4.46
C CYS A 667 -9.20 -5.85 -3.36
N PRO A 668 -8.72 -6.65 -2.39
CA PRO A 668 -9.58 -7.23 -1.36
C PRO A 668 -10.25 -6.20 -0.43
N GLU A 669 -11.43 -6.55 0.10
CA GLU A 669 -12.19 -5.73 1.03
C GLU A 669 -11.79 -6.02 2.48
N TYR A 670 -10.81 -5.28 3.02
CA TYR A 670 -10.33 -5.45 4.40
C TYR A 670 -11.06 -4.56 5.42
N LYS A 671 -11.90 -3.63 4.97
CA LYS A 671 -12.43 -2.56 5.84
C LYS A 671 -13.87 -2.78 6.27
N VAL A 672 -14.53 -3.81 5.75
CA VAL A 672 -15.88 -4.20 6.17
C VAL A 672 -15.91 -5.71 6.35
N VAL A 673 -15.82 -6.16 7.61
CA VAL A 673 -15.89 -7.58 7.96
C VAL A 673 -16.89 -7.73 9.11
N ALA A 674 -17.98 -8.43 8.91
CA ALA A 674 -18.94 -8.72 9.96
C ALA A 674 -18.36 -9.74 10.95
N VAL A 675 -18.40 -9.40 12.25
CA VAL A 675 -17.78 -10.22 13.30
C VAL A 675 -18.65 -10.32 14.55
N SER A 676 -18.49 -11.43 15.28
CA SER A 676 -18.89 -11.56 16.68
C SER A 676 -17.66 -11.50 17.57
N VAL A 677 -17.84 -10.96 18.78
CA VAL A 677 -16.79 -10.84 19.79
C VAL A 677 -17.28 -11.43 21.09
N GLU A 678 -16.52 -12.36 21.66
CA GLU A 678 -16.83 -13.05 22.92
C GLU A 678 -15.65 -12.95 23.90
N SER A 679 -15.94 -12.73 25.19
CA SER A 679 -14.91 -12.78 26.22
C SER A 679 -14.43 -14.23 26.43
N VAL A 680 -13.11 -14.45 26.42
CA VAL A 680 -12.51 -15.73 26.78
C VAL A 680 -12.53 -15.85 28.31
N ARG A 681 -13.58 -16.46 28.87
CA ARG A 681 -13.65 -16.74 30.32
C ARG A 681 -12.73 -17.90 30.66
N SER A 682 -11.88 -17.70 31.67
CA SER A 682 -11.14 -18.82 32.27
C SER A 682 -12.12 -19.88 32.78
N PRO A 683 -11.91 -21.19 32.51
CA PRO A 683 -12.76 -22.23 33.05
C PRO A 683 -12.72 -22.20 34.59
N GLY A 684 -13.72 -21.60 35.24
CA GLY A 684 -13.83 -21.57 36.71
C GLY A 684 -14.44 -20.33 37.33
N GLU A 685 -14.55 -19.19 36.66
CA GLU A 685 -15.19 -18.01 37.22
C GLU A 685 -16.71 -18.03 36.95
N ARG A 686 -17.48 -18.44 37.94
CA ARG A 686 -18.92 -18.16 38.00
C ARG A 686 -19.11 -16.65 38.24
N PRO A 687 -20.11 -16.00 37.61
CA PRO A 687 -20.43 -14.61 37.94
C PRO A 687 -20.78 -14.49 39.43
N GLN A 688 -20.05 -13.64 40.16
CA GLN A 688 -20.48 -13.24 41.47
C GLN A 688 -21.79 -12.44 41.31
N PRO A 689 -22.85 -12.76 42.08
CA PRO A 689 -24.06 -11.95 42.06
C PRO A 689 -23.69 -10.52 42.48
N ALA A 690 -24.16 -9.53 41.75
CA ALA A 690 -24.04 -8.13 42.13
C ALA A 690 -24.58 -7.98 43.54
N GLU A 691 -23.74 -7.59 44.53
CA GLU A 691 -24.18 -7.18 45.84
C GLU A 691 -25.03 -5.91 45.70
N LEU A 692 -26.31 -6.06 45.94
CA LEU A 692 -27.24 -4.95 46.15
C LEU A 692 -26.73 -4.11 47.34
N VAL A 693 -26.05 -3.02 47.06
CA VAL A 693 -25.80 -1.99 48.07
C VAL A 693 -27.13 -1.27 48.36
N THR A 694 -27.82 -1.75 49.37
CA THR A 694 -28.90 -0.98 50.03
C THR A 694 -28.26 -0.05 51.05
N ALA A 695 -28.28 1.28 50.79
CA ALA A 695 -28.60 2.38 51.69
C ALA A 695 -28.28 3.73 51.03
#